data_4a1dec59de0c317def261950eb364ad8
#
_entry.id   4a1dec59de0c317def261950eb364ad8
#
_cell.length_a   1.000
_cell.length_b   1.000
_cell.length_c   1.000
_cell.angle_alpha   90.00
_cell.angle_beta   90.00
_cell.angle_gamma   90.00
#
_symmetry.space_group_name_H-M   'P 1'
#
loop_
_entity.id
_entity.type
_entity.pdbx_description
1 polymer ?
#
loop_
_entity_poly.entity_id
_entity_poly.type
_entity_poly.pdbx_seq_one_letter_code
_entity_poly.pdbx_strand_id
1 'polypeptide(L)'
;MSALILLPLVLPAAGLPAPATRVPEDLGAKWGTEARERAYYRVVSVPIPDGLVLEAGAFATLPDGRLAVGTRHGDIYFVDGIDAPKPEPTYHLFATGLDEIFGLAPIEGGLLVTQSCELTRVTDSDGDGRADRFDVVSADWGYEHYHEYAFGCGPDANGNVHVALGLSLSYHSRALFRGWVLKVTPDGRTIPVASGLRSPGGIGYDANDQLFYVESQGPWNSSCSLKAITEGSFHGHPVSFNWYPFAPGLGEAPTKPTSGGRILTERERVPELAPYAIVFPYIRMGRSIMGFDVDRTGGDFGPFQDQLVLGDFSLSVVLRATTEKINGVWQGACYPFREGLSTGLLDVRFTPGGKLVAGGTNRGWPVRGLEPFALERIEWTGVTPFEIERITITSDGFDVRFTLPVDPITAGAPASWRMGTFTHVYHAGYGGPEVDETVPVVRSAIVSDDRRSVRIQLNELKRGHVHEFDLAAIRSADGEPLLHRDAYYTVNEVPGGRDGTEHPVPSDPRWLTYSAANAGPESPHVVFVAGDQEYRSEEALPMLARTFAEKHGMHCTVLFALDGEGRVDPTAKIQWQDESVEHDIPGLEHLETADAVVFYTRLLTLPEAQLARIYDYLESGKPVLAIRTANHGFIRWDYRVDGARRRFGEDVLGGAFRKHHGRWSQDSTRAIAVSENADHPILRGVDDVWGPTDVYRTYPEDGALPEACTPLLMGQPLTGRAPTDGPNAKLIPLPVAWTRSWTGESGRAARVFHTTMGSARDFECEDMRRLLLNAILWGLGRENDIRADLDVDVVGEYAPRSSGFDYERLDVRPRPPEAFR
;
A
#
# COMPACT_ATOMS: atom_id res chain seq x y z
N MET A 1 76.29 21.60 42.95
CA MET A 1 74.88 21.84 42.69
C MET A 1 74.75 22.44 41.30
N SER A 2 74.62 21.58 40.26
CA SER A 2 74.51 22.00 38.86
C SER A 2 73.09 21.95 38.45
N ALA A 3 72.57 23.05 38.05
CA ALA A 3 71.20 23.13 37.48
C ALA A 3 71.25 22.71 36.04
N LEU A 4 70.47 21.66 35.70
CA LEU A 4 70.26 21.24 34.33
C LEU A 4 69.11 22.09 33.75
N ILE A 5 69.42 22.84 32.70
CA ILE A 5 68.44 23.60 31.92
C ILE A 5 67.95 22.65 30.82
N LEU A 6 66.70 22.24 30.89
CA LEU A 6 66.00 21.54 29.80
C LEU A 6 65.49 22.55 28.77
N LEU A 7 66.07 22.56 27.58
CA LEU A 7 65.48 23.21 26.39
C LEU A 7 64.40 22.37 25.82
N PRO A 8 63.28 22.93 25.43
CA PRO A 8 62.27 22.17 24.70
C PRO A 8 62.73 21.90 23.24
N LEU A 9 62.71 20.61 22.86
CA LEU A 9 62.95 20.18 21.48
C LEU A 9 61.67 20.51 20.69
N VAL A 10 61.76 21.51 19.83
CA VAL A 10 60.72 21.77 18.83
C VAL A 10 60.96 20.76 17.68
N LEU A 11 60.18 19.70 17.65
CA LEU A 11 60.07 18.83 16.49
C LEU A 11 59.36 19.58 15.36
N PRO A 12 59.87 19.56 14.11
CA PRO A 12 59.13 20.12 12.99
C PRO A 12 57.83 19.33 12.78
N ALA A 13 56.73 20.05 12.66
CA ALA A 13 55.45 19.49 12.28
C ALA A 13 55.64 18.69 10.96
N ALA A 14 55.59 17.38 11.02
CA ALA A 14 55.53 16.55 9.85
C ALA A 14 54.22 16.91 9.16
N GLY A 15 54.30 17.53 7.98
CA GLY A 15 53.15 17.80 7.14
C GLY A 15 52.36 16.47 6.95
N LEU A 16 51.08 16.50 7.23
CA LEU A 16 50.21 15.40 6.92
C LEU A 16 50.43 15.01 5.43
N PRO A 17 50.64 13.74 5.10
CA PRO A 17 50.76 13.36 3.70
C PRO A 17 49.49 13.82 3.01
N ALA A 18 49.63 14.42 1.83
CA ALA A 18 48.53 14.70 0.93
C ALA A 18 47.69 13.41 0.79
N PRO A 19 46.37 13.50 0.84
CA PRO A 19 45.51 12.31 0.69
C PRO A 19 45.95 11.56 -0.56
N ALA A 20 46.36 10.30 -0.39
CA ALA A 20 46.67 9.45 -1.52
C ALA A 20 45.45 9.49 -2.40
N THR A 21 45.62 9.91 -3.65
CA THR A 21 44.61 9.78 -4.71
C THR A 21 44.32 8.29 -4.83
N ARG A 22 43.33 7.80 -4.07
CA ARG A 22 42.79 6.46 -4.26
C ARG A 22 42.29 6.39 -5.69
N VAL A 23 42.83 5.47 -6.48
CA VAL A 23 42.21 5.09 -7.74
C VAL A 23 40.74 4.77 -7.38
N PRO A 24 39.76 5.45 -7.99
CA PRO A 24 38.38 5.17 -7.64
C PRO A 24 38.10 3.68 -7.84
N GLU A 25 37.55 3.01 -6.82
CA GLU A 25 36.86 1.75 -7.03
C GLU A 25 35.90 1.95 -8.21
N ASP A 26 35.67 0.90 -8.99
CA ASP A 26 34.74 0.99 -10.13
C ASP A 26 33.35 1.45 -9.60
N LEU A 27 32.99 2.69 -9.90
CA LEU A 27 31.72 3.30 -9.57
C LEU A 27 30.65 3.00 -10.65
N GLY A 28 30.96 2.10 -11.59
CA GLY A 28 30.10 1.76 -12.72
C GLY A 28 30.03 2.85 -13.78
N ALA A 29 29.27 2.60 -14.82
CA ALA A 29 29.04 3.57 -15.89
C ALA A 29 28.13 4.71 -15.42
N LYS A 30 28.39 5.92 -15.94
CA LYS A 30 27.42 7.03 -15.86
C LYS A 30 26.23 6.72 -16.77
N TRP A 31 25.09 7.38 -16.53
CA TRP A 31 23.92 7.30 -17.43
C TRP A 31 24.26 7.87 -18.82
N GLY A 32 25.21 8.82 -18.89
CA GLY A 32 25.66 9.44 -20.14
C GLY A 32 24.69 10.49 -20.67
N THR A 33 23.83 10.99 -19.83
CA THR A 33 22.76 11.94 -20.17
C THR A 33 23.07 13.37 -19.76
N GLU A 34 24.14 13.60 -18.99
CA GLU A 34 24.52 14.89 -18.41
C GLU A 34 24.44 16.07 -19.41
N ALA A 35 24.96 15.89 -20.61
CA ALA A 35 24.98 16.94 -21.62
C ALA A 35 23.58 17.31 -22.14
N ARG A 36 22.66 16.33 -22.19
CA ARG A 36 21.25 16.51 -22.57
C ARG A 36 20.44 17.10 -21.43
N GLU A 37 20.67 16.65 -20.19
CA GLU A 37 19.98 17.10 -18.99
C GLU A 37 20.12 18.61 -18.78
N ARG A 38 21.28 19.21 -19.13
CA ARG A 38 21.55 20.66 -19.01
C ARG A 38 20.56 21.55 -19.77
N ALA A 39 19.92 21.01 -20.82
CA ALA A 39 18.90 21.73 -21.55
C ALA A 39 17.63 21.95 -20.74
N TYR A 40 17.38 21.11 -19.75
CA TYR A 40 16.17 21.07 -18.95
C TYR A 40 16.43 21.47 -17.49
N TYR A 41 17.53 21.01 -16.91
CA TYR A 41 17.93 21.28 -15.53
C TYR A 41 19.38 21.70 -15.46
N ARG A 42 19.63 22.95 -15.13
CA ARG A 42 21.00 23.48 -14.98
C ARG A 42 21.50 23.26 -13.56
N VAL A 43 22.74 22.83 -13.43
CA VAL A 43 23.48 22.88 -12.17
C VAL A 43 24.23 24.19 -12.11
N VAL A 44 24.01 24.96 -11.06
CA VAL A 44 24.64 26.23 -10.80
C VAL A 44 25.45 26.13 -9.51
N SER A 45 26.76 26.34 -9.60
CA SER A 45 27.62 26.39 -8.42
C SER A 45 27.26 27.63 -7.57
N VAL A 46 27.11 27.40 -6.28
CA VAL A 46 26.91 28.46 -5.28
C VAL A 46 28.29 28.77 -4.67
N PRO A 47 28.84 29.99 -4.85
CA PRO A 47 30.17 30.30 -4.37
C PRO A 47 30.31 30.16 -2.86
N ILE A 48 31.35 29.48 -2.42
CA ILE A 48 31.71 29.34 -1.00
C ILE A 48 32.92 30.24 -0.74
N PRO A 49 32.91 31.08 0.32
CA PRO A 49 34.02 31.97 0.64
C PRO A 49 35.34 31.24 0.88
N ASP A 50 36.44 31.84 0.43
CA ASP A 50 37.79 31.31 0.66
C ASP A 50 38.03 31.04 2.13
N GLY A 51 38.52 29.84 2.46
CA GLY A 51 38.81 29.41 3.83
C GLY A 51 37.63 28.82 4.60
N LEU A 52 36.40 28.91 4.08
CA LEU A 52 35.25 28.22 4.65
C LEU A 52 35.17 26.77 4.15
N VAL A 53 35.18 25.80 5.04
CA VAL A 53 34.99 24.39 4.77
C VAL A 53 33.54 24.07 5.02
N LEU A 54 32.74 23.98 3.94
CA LEU A 54 31.27 23.85 4.02
C LEU A 54 30.77 22.39 3.90
N GLU A 55 31.45 21.42 4.25
CA GLU A 55 30.95 20.02 4.17
C GLU A 55 29.52 19.90 4.72
N ALA A 56 28.52 20.27 3.88
CA ALA A 56 27.13 20.35 4.26
C ALA A 56 26.57 18.95 4.59
N GLY A 57 26.07 18.77 5.80
CA GLY A 57 25.46 17.53 6.29
C GLY A 57 23.93 17.59 6.31
N ALA A 58 23.36 18.77 6.46
CA ALA A 58 21.91 18.98 6.47
C ALA A 58 21.53 20.39 6.02
N PHE A 59 20.35 20.51 5.43
CA PHE A 59 19.74 21.77 5.01
C PHE A 59 18.38 21.98 5.67
N ALA A 60 18.05 23.27 5.90
CA ALA A 60 16.69 23.65 6.24
C ALA A 60 16.36 25.02 5.62
N THR A 61 15.16 25.18 5.10
CA THR A 61 14.65 26.47 4.64
C THR A 61 14.05 27.23 5.82
N LEU A 62 14.57 28.44 6.11
CA LEU A 62 14.05 29.30 7.16
C LEU A 62 12.77 30.02 6.72
N PRO A 63 11.91 30.46 7.67
CA PRO A 63 10.69 31.19 7.37
C PRO A 63 10.91 32.50 6.60
N ASP A 64 12.08 33.12 6.70
CA ASP A 64 12.48 34.34 6.01
C ASP A 64 13.08 34.09 4.61
N GLY A 65 13.16 32.83 4.18
CA GLY A 65 13.64 32.41 2.88
C GLY A 65 15.15 32.14 2.80
N ARG A 66 15.89 32.33 3.88
CA ARG A 66 17.31 31.92 3.95
C ARG A 66 17.44 30.39 4.02
N LEU A 67 18.59 29.91 3.59
CA LEU A 67 18.98 28.51 3.74
C LEU A 67 19.83 28.35 5.01
N ALA A 68 19.43 27.53 5.95
CA ALA A 68 20.29 27.05 7.00
C ALA A 68 21.11 25.85 6.51
N VAL A 69 22.41 25.88 6.70
CA VAL A 69 23.37 24.84 6.31
C VAL A 69 24.10 24.37 7.57
N GLY A 70 23.83 23.14 7.99
CA GLY A 70 24.57 22.46 9.05
C GLY A 70 25.75 21.70 8.44
N THR A 71 26.91 21.86 9.03
CA THR A 71 28.14 21.25 8.54
C THR A 71 28.52 20.00 9.33
N ARG A 72 29.32 19.14 8.75
CA ARG A 72 29.94 18.01 9.46
C ARG A 72 30.95 18.43 10.52
N HIS A 73 31.37 19.70 10.51
CA HIS A 73 32.28 20.28 11.52
C HIS A 73 31.52 20.87 12.70
N GLY A 74 30.20 20.84 12.71
CA GLY A 74 29.39 21.33 13.81
C GLY A 74 29.12 22.85 13.77
N ASP A 75 29.28 23.47 12.60
CA ASP A 75 28.91 24.85 12.36
C ASP A 75 27.55 24.91 11.64
N ILE A 76 26.80 25.97 11.92
CA ILE A 76 25.58 26.30 11.21
C ILE A 76 25.71 27.67 10.57
N TYR A 77 25.50 27.75 9.27
CA TYR A 77 25.48 29.01 8.52
C TYR A 77 24.07 29.30 8.03
N PHE A 78 23.63 30.55 8.16
CA PHE A 78 22.47 31.08 7.43
C PHE A 78 22.95 31.71 6.14
N VAL A 79 22.44 31.27 5.02
CA VAL A 79 22.90 31.67 3.69
C VAL A 79 21.81 32.46 3.00
N ASP A 80 22.13 33.75 2.72
CA ASP A 80 21.28 34.65 1.94
C ASP A 80 21.61 34.54 0.44
N GLY A 81 20.68 34.97 -0.41
CA GLY A 81 20.90 35.12 -1.85
C GLY A 81 20.93 33.82 -2.64
N ILE A 82 20.54 32.70 -2.02
CA ILE A 82 20.57 31.39 -2.65
C ILE A 82 19.65 31.33 -3.88
N ASP A 83 18.51 32.01 -3.89
CA ASP A 83 17.54 32.04 -4.99
C ASP A 83 17.77 33.13 -6.02
N ALA A 84 18.78 33.98 -5.84
CA ALA A 84 19.10 35.03 -6.81
C ALA A 84 19.42 34.43 -8.19
N PRO A 85 19.08 35.10 -9.31
CA PRO A 85 19.37 34.61 -10.66
C PRO A 85 20.84 34.22 -10.89
N LYS A 86 21.75 35.04 -10.33
CA LYS A 86 23.17 34.71 -10.17
C LYS A 86 23.44 34.63 -8.68
N PRO A 87 23.83 33.44 -8.14
CA PRO A 87 24.09 33.32 -6.73
C PRO A 87 25.25 34.21 -6.31
N GLU A 88 24.99 35.13 -5.40
CA GLU A 88 25.99 35.93 -4.68
C GLU A 88 25.70 35.76 -3.17
N PRO A 89 25.96 34.58 -2.61
CA PRO A 89 25.52 34.23 -1.28
C PRO A 89 26.34 34.97 -0.21
N THR A 90 25.68 35.31 0.89
CA THR A 90 26.33 35.75 2.12
C THR A 90 26.14 34.68 3.19
N TYR A 91 27.24 34.25 3.81
CA TYR A 91 27.22 33.21 4.83
C TYR A 91 27.35 33.86 6.21
N HIS A 92 26.33 33.74 7.05
CA HIS A 92 26.30 34.21 8.42
C HIS A 92 26.44 33.01 9.35
N LEU A 93 27.53 32.98 10.13
CA LEU A 93 27.73 31.94 11.14
C LEU A 93 26.72 32.14 12.27
N PHE A 94 25.76 31.24 12.35
CA PHE A 94 24.69 31.21 13.35
C PHE A 94 25.10 30.47 14.62
N ALA A 95 25.70 29.28 14.50
CA ALA A 95 26.15 28.48 15.63
C ALA A 95 27.44 27.74 15.31
N THR A 96 28.21 27.38 16.35
CA THR A 96 29.43 26.58 16.26
C THR A 96 29.59 25.66 17.47
N GLY A 97 30.41 24.62 17.36
CA GLY A 97 30.72 23.71 18.47
C GLY A 97 29.74 22.57 18.65
N LEU A 98 28.91 22.32 17.67
CA LEU A 98 28.04 21.13 17.61
C LEU A 98 28.83 19.92 17.07
N ASP A 99 28.22 18.70 17.12
CA ASP A 99 28.82 17.48 16.56
C ASP A 99 28.08 17.12 15.23
N GLU A 100 28.76 16.52 14.27
CA GLU A 100 28.29 16.15 12.93
C GLU A 100 26.77 16.32 12.69
N ILE A 101 26.35 17.40 12.01
CA ILE A 101 24.95 17.78 11.86
C ILE A 101 24.34 17.05 10.66
N PHE A 102 23.34 16.15 10.90
CA PHE A 102 22.57 15.46 9.87
C PHE A 102 21.05 15.61 10.04
N GLY A 103 20.63 16.69 10.63
CA GLY A 103 19.24 17.09 10.70
C GLY A 103 19.07 18.50 11.21
N LEU A 104 18.29 19.29 10.49
CA LEU A 104 17.92 20.65 10.84
C LEU A 104 16.42 20.85 10.69
N ALA A 105 15.78 21.50 11.66
CA ALA A 105 14.39 21.91 11.57
C ALA A 105 14.21 23.31 12.14
N PRO A 106 13.61 24.26 11.39
CA PRO A 106 13.33 25.60 11.88
C PRO A 106 12.33 25.58 13.04
N ILE A 107 12.62 26.39 14.06
CA ILE A 107 11.70 26.70 15.16
C ILE A 107 11.67 28.20 15.39
N GLU A 108 10.78 28.67 16.24
CA GLU A 108 10.77 30.09 16.64
C GLU A 108 12.09 30.46 17.30
N GLY A 109 12.77 31.46 16.73
CA GLY A 109 14.05 31.98 17.22
C GLY A 109 15.26 31.08 17.00
N GLY A 110 15.20 30.02 16.20
CA GLY A 110 16.35 29.16 15.96
C GLY A 110 16.06 27.85 15.22
N LEU A 111 16.75 26.79 15.65
CA LEU A 111 16.74 25.47 15.02
C LEU A 111 16.65 24.33 16.05
N LEU A 112 15.97 23.24 15.67
CA LEU A 112 16.25 21.91 16.23
C LEU A 112 17.36 21.27 15.40
N VAL A 113 18.39 20.76 16.06
CA VAL A 113 19.60 20.21 15.44
C VAL A 113 19.77 18.76 15.88
N THR A 114 19.77 17.84 14.92
CA THR A 114 20.11 16.44 15.18
C THR A 114 21.61 16.26 15.01
N GLN A 115 22.27 15.85 16.10
CA GLN A 115 23.69 15.54 16.19
C GLN A 115 23.88 14.04 16.43
N SER A 116 25.12 13.56 16.33
CA SER A 116 25.43 12.13 16.56
C SER A 116 24.91 11.61 17.90
N CYS A 117 24.92 12.43 18.96
CA CYS A 117 24.61 12.02 20.33
C CYS A 117 23.33 12.61 20.93
N GLU A 118 22.72 13.63 20.30
CA GLU A 118 21.56 14.31 20.87
C GLU A 118 20.74 15.11 19.85
N LEU A 119 19.51 15.46 20.26
CA LEU A 119 18.69 16.48 19.62
C LEU A 119 18.79 17.75 20.48
N THR A 120 19.28 18.83 19.90
CA THR A 120 19.53 20.09 20.57
C THR A 120 18.67 21.22 20.01
N ARG A 121 18.07 22.03 20.87
CA ARG A 121 17.47 23.30 20.49
C ARG A 121 18.55 24.39 20.56
N VAL A 122 18.78 25.05 19.43
CA VAL A 122 19.78 26.09 19.26
C VAL A 122 19.06 27.39 18.93
N THR A 123 19.14 28.39 19.81
CA THR A 123 18.40 29.65 19.68
C THR A 123 19.28 30.88 19.89
N ASP A 124 18.90 31.96 19.23
CA ASP A 124 19.38 33.32 19.40
C ASP A 124 18.37 34.03 20.30
N SER A 125 18.76 34.25 21.59
CA SER A 125 17.83 34.80 22.58
C SER A 125 17.90 36.31 22.69
N ASP A 126 19.00 36.96 22.21
CA ASP A 126 19.18 38.40 22.26
C ASP A 126 18.99 39.09 20.90
N GLY A 127 18.82 38.31 19.80
CA GLY A 127 18.49 38.81 18.47
C GLY A 127 19.66 39.37 17.68
N ASP A 128 20.90 39.01 18.04
CA ASP A 128 22.11 39.52 17.38
C ASP A 128 22.45 38.73 16.08
N GLY A 129 21.73 37.67 15.78
CA GLY A 129 21.92 36.81 14.62
C GLY A 129 22.84 35.62 14.87
N ARG A 130 23.25 35.41 16.12
CA ARG A 130 24.04 34.25 16.57
C ARG A 130 23.36 33.51 17.69
N ALA A 131 23.49 32.24 17.69
CA ALA A 131 22.96 31.42 18.78
C ALA A 131 23.80 31.60 20.06
N ASP A 132 23.11 31.88 21.14
CA ASP A 132 23.65 32.04 22.47
C ASP A 132 23.10 31.04 23.48
N ARG A 133 22.08 30.22 23.05
CA ARG A 133 21.44 29.24 23.90
C ARG A 133 21.35 27.87 23.22
N PHE A 134 21.82 26.85 23.94
CA PHE A 134 21.87 25.46 23.51
C PHE A 134 21.19 24.60 24.58
N ASP A 135 19.95 24.16 24.30
CA ASP A 135 19.18 23.31 25.20
C ASP A 135 19.08 21.89 24.65
N VAL A 136 19.58 20.91 25.37
CA VAL A 136 19.40 19.51 25.02
C VAL A 136 17.91 19.15 25.14
N VAL A 137 17.31 18.73 24.06
CA VAL A 137 15.91 18.25 24.02
C VAL A 137 15.86 16.78 24.39
N SER A 138 16.76 15.97 23.84
CA SER A 138 16.96 14.58 24.21
C SER A 138 18.37 14.11 23.88
N ALA A 139 18.94 13.30 24.80
CA ALA A 139 20.19 12.57 24.63
C ALA A 139 19.98 11.09 25.02
N ASP A 140 18.83 10.52 24.73
CA ASP A 140 18.42 9.19 25.16
C ASP A 140 18.92 8.07 24.23
N TRP A 141 19.94 8.34 23.43
CA TRP A 141 20.65 7.33 22.64
C TRP A 141 22.16 7.40 22.83
N GLY A 142 22.82 6.28 22.59
CA GLY A 142 24.27 6.21 22.82
C GLY A 142 25.11 6.59 21.60
N TYR A 143 26.39 6.99 21.88
CA TYR A 143 27.38 7.27 20.86
C TYR A 143 28.75 6.80 21.38
N GLU A 144 29.40 5.91 20.62
CA GLU A 144 30.73 5.35 20.99
C GLU A 144 31.75 5.45 19.84
N HIS A 145 31.30 5.70 18.62
CA HIS A 145 32.15 5.58 17.45
C HIS A 145 31.83 6.64 16.39
N TYR A 146 32.82 7.24 15.76
CA TYR A 146 32.67 8.28 14.74
C TYR A 146 31.77 7.88 13.54
N HIS A 147 31.50 6.61 13.36
CA HIS A 147 30.62 6.09 12.27
C HIS A 147 29.18 5.80 12.76
N GLU A 148 28.78 6.39 13.87
CA GLU A 148 27.43 6.26 14.43
C GLU A 148 26.61 7.50 14.14
N TYR A 149 26.26 7.69 12.88
CA TYR A 149 25.47 8.84 12.43
C TYR A 149 24.04 8.79 12.98
N ALA A 150 23.46 9.98 13.17
CA ALA A 150 22.07 10.19 13.54
C ALA A 150 21.44 11.16 12.57
N PHE A 151 20.44 10.69 11.80
CA PHE A 151 19.73 11.50 10.81
C PHE A 151 18.38 11.94 11.37
N GLY A 152 18.08 13.25 11.28
CA GLY A 152 16.83 13.83 11.75
C GLY A 152 16.07 14.48 10.62
N CYS A 153 14.74 14.58 10.78
CA CYS A 153 13.86 15.30 9.87
C CYS A 153 13.13 16.44 10.59
N GLY A 154 12.40 17.24 9.84
CA GLY A 154 11.47 18.22 10.39
C GLY A 154 10.39 17.57 11.27
N PRO A 155 9.77 18.34 12.19
CA PRO A 155 8.73 17.81 13.07
C PRO A 155 7.49 17.39 12.29
N ASP A 156 6.80 16.36 12.82
CA ASP A 156 5.47 15.97 12.34
C ASP A 156 4.40 17.01 12.76
N ALA A 157 3.15 16.79 12.37
CA ALA A 157 2.01 17.66 12.71
C ALA A 157 1.79 17.85 14.22
N ASN A 158 2.35 16.96 15.05
CA ASN A 158 2.27 17.02 16.51
C ASN A 158 3.55 17.61 17.14
N GLY A 159 4.50 18.04 16.32
CA GLY A 159 5.79 18.61 16.76
C GLY A 159 6.82 17.56 17.16
N ASN A 160 6.62 16.27 16.88
CA ASN A 160 7.61 15.23 17.18
C ASN A 160 8.69 15.20 16.11
N VAL A 161 9.93 14.99 16.50
CA VAL A 161 11.08 14.79 15.60
C VAL A 161 11.43 13.30 15.56
N HIS A 162 11.60 12.75 14.35
CA HIS A 162 12.05 11.36 14.18
C HIS A 162 13.55 11.35 13.86
N VAL A 163 14.27 10.44 14.53
CA VAL A 163 15.73 10.29 14.40
C VAL A 163 16.04 8.84 14.01
N ALA A 164 16.76 8.64 12.89
CA ALA A 164 17.26 7.35 12.44
C ALA A 164 18.72 7.17 12.83
N LEU A 165 19.02 6.14 13.60
CA LEU A 165 20.31 5.87 14.18
C LEU A 165 21.04 4.74 13.43
N GLY A 166 22.22 5.06 12.86
CA GLY A 166 23.08 4.08 12.21
C GLY A 166 23.78 3.15 13.21
N LEU A 167 24.17 1.96 12.75
CA LEU A 167 24.97 1.00 13.50
C LEU A 167 26.45 1.44 13.54
N SER A 168 27.16 1.08 14.62
CA SER A 168 28.61 1.24 14.72
C SER A 168 29.30 0.42 13.62
N LEU A 169 30.08 1.09 12.77
CA LEU A 169 30.72 0.50 11.58
C LEU A 169 29.76 -0.30 10.69
N SER A 170 28.44 -0.04 10.78
CA SER A 170 27.39 -0.73 10.06
C SER A 170 27.22 -2.23 10.40
N TYR A 171 27.78 -2.71 11.50
CA TYR A 171 27.74 -4.10 11.93
C TYR A 171 27.35 -4.31 13.39
N HIS A 172 27.57 -3.31 14.26
CA HIS A 172 27.43 -3.49 15.70
C HIS A 172 26.43 -2.47 16.29
N SER A 173 25.76 -2.87 17.35
CA SER A 173 24.92 -1.99 18.15
C SER A 173 25.35 -2.11 19.62
N ARG A 174 26.41 -1.40 20.02
CA ARG A 174 26.95 -1.38 21.38
C ARG A 174 26.38 -0.24 22.18
N ALA A 175 26.26 0.94 21.54
CA ALA A 175 25.64 2.11 22.13
C ALA A 175 24.10 2.04 22.05
N LEU A 176 23.43 2.63 23.04
CA LEU A 176 21.98 2.52 23.22
C LEU A 176 21.22 2.94 21.96
N PHE A 177 20.23 2.16 21.56
CA PHE A 177 19.34 2.34 20.40
C PHE A 177 20.03 2.47 19.03
N ARG A 178 21.30 2.15 18.87
CA ARG A 178 21.90 2.10 17.52
C ARG A 178 21.23 1.02 16.67
N GLY A 179 20.80 1.42 15.45
CA GLY A 179 19.98 0.60 14.56
C GLY A 179 18.47 0.76 14.80
N TRP A 180 18.04 1.89 15.35
CA TRP A 180 16.64 2.19 15.64
C TRP A 180 16.18 3.52 15.04
N VAL A 181 14.86 3.66 14.89
CA VAL A 181 14.18 4.96 14.73
C VAL A 181 13.56 5.33 16.07
N LEU A 182 13.86 6.53 16.52
CA LEU A 182 13.33 7.14 17.74
C LEU A 182 12.44 8.32 17.38
N LYS A 183 11.37 8.50 18.14
CA LYS A 183 10.50 9.69 18.10
C LYS A 183 10.76 10.51 19.36
N VAL A 184 11.18 11.76 19.19
CA VAL A 184 11.38 12.72 20.29
C VAL A 184 10.20 13.68 20.29
N THR A 185 9.45 13.71 21.38
CA THR A 185 8.30 14.59 21.56
C THR A 185 8.72 16.02 21.93
N PRO A 186 7.86 17.03 21.77
CA PRO A 186 8.19 18.42 22.11
C PRO A 186 8.63 18.65 23.58
N ASP A 187 8.17 17.79 24.50
CA ASP A 187 8.56 17.78 25.90
C ASP A 187 9.84 16.96 26.19
N GLY A 188 10.51 16.47 25.15
CA GLY A 188 11.80 15.79 25.22
C GLY A 188 11.75 14.30 25.54
N ARG A 189 10.55 13.66 25.58
CA ARG A 189 10.47 12.21 25.75
C ARG A 189 10.89 11.50 24.49
N THR A 190 11.72 10.49 24.65
CA THR A 190 12.17 9.62 23.56
C THR A 190 11.38 8.33 23.54
N ILE A 191 10.78 8.01 22.39
CA ILE A 191 9.93 6.86 22.18
C ILE A 191 10.52 6.03 21.04
N PRO A 192 10.94 4.77 21.28
CA PRO A 192 11.35 3.84 20.22
C PRO A 192 10.18 3.53 19.27
N VAL A 193 10.43 3.59 17.95
CA VAL A 193 9.41 3.42 16.91
C VAL A 193 9.64 2.17 16.07
N ALA A 194 10.87 1.97 15.60
CA ALA A 194 11.21 0.87 14.69
C ALA A 194 12.67 0.43 14.91
N SER A 195 12.96 -0.80 14.58
CA SER A 195 14.29 -1.41 14.79
C SER A 195 14.87 -1.99 13.50
N GLY A 196 16.13 -2.42 13.55
CA GLY A 196 16.74 -3.17 12.45
C GLY A 196 17.37 -2.32 11.35
N LEU A 197 17.57 -1.03 11.58
CA LEU A 197 18.32 -0.17 10.66
C LEU A 197 19.80 -0.57 10.66
N ARG A 198 20.45 -0.43 9.50
CA ARG A 198 21.89 -0.68 9.39
C ARG A 198 22.68 0.61 9.18
N SER A 199 22.46 1.28 8.07
CA SER A 199 23.19 2.49 7.67
C SER A 199 22.22 3.44 6.97
N PRO A 200 21.34 4.11 7.74
CA PRO A 200 20.50 5.15 7.20
C PRO A 200 21.33 6.26 6.57
N GLY A 201 20.81 6.90 5.54
CA GLY A 201 21.40 8.04 4.85
C GLY A 201 20.54 9.31 4.90
N GLY A 202 19.33 9.19 5.42
CA GLY A 202 18.36 10.27 5.58
C GLY A 202 17.01 9.74 6.01
N ILE A 203 16.21 10.60 6.63
CA ILE A 203 14.84 10.32 7.09
C ILE A 203 13.95 11.52 6.77
N GLY A 204 12.70 11.29 6.38
CA GLY A 204 11.78 12.36 6.03
C GLY A 204 10.41 11.83 5.64
N TYR A 205 9.52 12.74 5.26
CA TYR A 205 8.15 12.44 4.87
C TYR A 205 7.98 12.52 3.36
N ASP A 206 7.10 11.69 2.79
CA ASP A 206 6.64 11.82 1.42
C ASP A 206 5.54 12.89 1.29
N ALA A 207 4.95 13.01 0.10
CA ALA A 207 3.87 13.97 -0.16
C ALA A 207 2.58 13.67 0.62
N ASN A 208 2.43 12.44 1.14
CA ASN A 208 1.27 11.97 1.91
C ASN A 208 1.56 11.93 3.42
N ASP A 209 2.63 12.58 3.88
CA ASP A 209 3.09 12.60 5.28
C ASP A 209 3.46 11.21 5.85
N GLN A 210 3.75 10.24 4.99
CA GLN A 210 4.32 8.96 5.42
C GLN A 210 5.82 9.09 5.66
N LEU A 211 6.25 8.62 6.82
CA LEU A 211 7.67 8.64 7.20
C LEU A 211 8.44 7.53 6.48
N PHE A 212 9.53 7.92 5.83
CA PHE A 212 10.48 7.04 5.16
C PHE A 212 11.91 7.31 5.61
N TYR A 213 12.77 6.33 5.39
CA TYR A 213 14.21 6.53 5.44
C TYR A 213 14.88 5.83 4.28
N VAL A 214 16.05 6.31 3.89
CA VAL A 214 16.91 5.68 2.89
C VAL A 214 18.03 4.92 3.56
N GLU A 215 18.44 3.82 2.95
CA GLU A 215 19.47 2.95 3.51
C GLU A 215 20.44 2.46 2.44
N SER A 216 21.74 2.48 2.76
CA SER A 216 22.80 1.98 1.92
C SER A 216 22.91 0.45 1.98
N GLN A 217 23.37 -0.18 0.89
CA GLN A 217 23.63 -1.62 0.81
C GLN A 217 24.56 -2.10 1.94
N GLY A 218 24.29 -3.29 2.49
CA GLY A 218 25.16 -3.90 3.51
C GLY A 218 24.58 -5.17 4.12
N PRO A 219 25.10 -5.61 5.30
CA PRO A 219 24.53 -6.76 6.00
C PRO A 219 23.03 -6.58 6.25
N TRP A 220 22.26 -7.64 5.93
CA TRP A 220 20.80 -7.65 6.07
C TRP A 220 20.07 -6.55 5.27
N ASN A 221 20.77 -5.87 4.39
CA ASN A 221 20.22 -4.91 3.44
C ASN A 221 20.84 -5.13 2.05
N SER A 222 20.12 -5.84 1.21
CA SER A 222 20.64 -6.42 -0.03
C SER A 222 21.08 -5.39 -1.07
N SER A 223 20.39 -4.23 -1.13
CA SER A 223 20.71 -3.11 -2.03
C SER A 223 20.39 -1.79 -1.35
N CYS A 224 20.76 -0.68 -1.95
CA CYS A 224 20.24 0.62 -1.52
C CYS A 224 18.72 0.64 -1.64
N SER A 225 18.05 1.26 -0.68
CA SER A 225 16.60 1.17 -0.60
C SER A 225 15.94 2.36 0.10
N LEU A 226 14.69 2.64 -0.25
CA LEU A 226 13.75 3.44 0.52
C LEU A 226 12.85 2.49 1.31
N LYS A 227 12.64 2.77 2.58
CA LYS A 227 11.82 1.93 3.47
C LYS A 227 10.81 2.78 4.24
N ALA A 228 9.56 2.34 4.27
CA ALA A 228 8.51 2.99 5.05
C ALA A 228 8.62 2.62 6.53
N ILE A 229 8.55 3.62 7.42
CA ILE A 229 8.59 3.42 8.87
C ILE A 229 7.16 3.36 9.39
N THR A 230 6.85 2.27 10.10
CA THR A 230 5.63 2.11 10.89
C THR A 230 5.99 1.69 12.30
N GLU A 231 5.14 1.99 13.27
CA GLU A 231 5.38 1.61 14.67
C GLU A 231 5.50 0.08 14.79
N GLY A 232 6.56 -0.38 15.47
CA GLY A 232 6.87 -1.80 15.66
C GLY A 232 7.57 -2.47 14.47
N SER A 233 7.77 -1.78 13.32
CA SER A 233 8.44 -2.39 12.17
C SER A 233 9.91 -2.73 12.44
N PHE A 234 10.35 -3.84 11.86
CA PHE A 234 11.74 -4.32 11.88
C PHE A 234 12.34 -4.23 10.48
N HIS A 235 13.46 -3.54 10.34
CA HIS A 235 14.05 -3.21 9.03
C HIS A 235 15.18 -4.11 8.58
N GLY A 236 15.39 -5.24 9.26
CA GLY A 236 16.18 -6.36 8.77
C GLY A 236 17.42 -6.71 9.59
N HIS A 237 18.13 -5.79 10.23
CA HIS A 237 19.38 -6.10 10.92
C HIS A 237 19.15 -6.52 12.38
N PRO A 238 19.33 -7.82 12.75
CA PRO A 238 18.92 -8.34 14.06
C PRO A 238 19.79 -7.91 15.23
N VAL A 239 20.91 -7.22 15.00
CA VAL A 239 21.76 -6.72 16.10
C VAL A 239 21.04 -5.65 16.94
N SER A 240 20.03 -4.99 16.37
CA SER A 240 19.19 -4.02 17.08
C SER A 240 18.34 -4.63 18.19
N PHE A 241 18.14 -5.95 18.21
CA PHE A 241 17.33 -6.66 19.20
C PHE A 241 17.87 -6.51 20.63
N ASN A 242 19.13 -6.14 20.80
CA ASN A 242 19.73 -5.85 22.09
C ASN A 242 18.96 -4.78 22.92
N TRP A 243 18.20 -3.92 22.25
CA TRP A 243 17.56 -2.75 22.89
C TRP A 243 16.06 -2.93 23.15
N TYR A 244 15.43 -4.04 22.77
CA TYR A 244 14.02 -4.31 23.07
C TYR A 244 13.70 -4.27 24.57
N PRO A 245 14.60 -4.69 25.52
CA PRO A 245 14.35 -4.49 26.95
C PRO A 245 14.16 -3.04 27.38
N PHE A 246 14.63 -2.09 26.59
CA PHE A 246 14.47 -0.64 26.80
C PHE A 246 13.33 -0.02 25.97
N ALA A 247 12.61 -0.84 25.20
CA ALA A 247 11.48 -0.44 24.38
C ALA A 247 10.18 -1.23 24.74
N PRO A 248 9.73 -1.19 26.00
CA PRO A 248 8.64 -2.07 26.46
C PRO A 248 7.31 -1.83 25.74
N GLY A 249 7.11 -0.65 25.13
CA GLY A 249 5.93 -0.32 24.33
C GLY A 249 5.82 -1.13 23.04
N LEU A 250 6.91 -1.71 22.54
CA LEU A 250 6.95 -2.52 21.33
C LEU A 250 6.91 -4.03 21.59
N GLY A 251 6.79 -4.45 22.86
CA GLY A 251 6.73 -5.86 23.22
C GLY A 251 8.07 -6.59 23.13
N GLU A 252 8.03 -7.87 22.76
CA GLU A 252 9.23 -8.70 22.60
C GLU A 252 9.91 -8.47 21.25
N ALA A 253 11.20 -8.76 21.14
CA ALA A 253 11.92 -8.69 19.89
C ALA A 253 11.33 -9.68 18.86
N PRO A 254 11.24 -9.29 17.58
CA PRO A 254 10.80 -10.19 16.52
C PRO A 254 11.63 -11.49 16.47
N THR A 255 11.07 -12.52 15.85
CA THR A 255 11.84 -13.73 15.56
C THR A 255 13.07 -13.39 14.72
N LYS A 256 14.27 -13.90 15.13
CA LYS A 256 15.49 -13.63 14.39
C LYS A 256 15.37 -14.13 12.94
N PRO A 257 15.64 -13.28 11.93
CA PRO A 257 15.51 -13.67 10.54
C PRO A 257 16.54 -14.73 10.13
N THR A 258 16.16 -15.55 9.13
CA THR A 258 17.02 -16.55 8.51
C THR A 258 17.86 -15.92 7.40
N SER A 259 19.14 -16.26 7.34
CA SER A 259 20.04 -15.75 6.32
C SER A 259 19.97 -16.61 5.04
N GLY A 260 19.81 -16.00 3.87
CA GLY A 260 19.87 -16.64 2.57
C GLY A 260 18.53 -16.80 1.84
N GLY A 261 17.43 -16.30 2.41
CA GLY A 261 16.11 -16.34 1.81
C GLY A 261 15.78 -15.14 0.91
N ARG A 262 14.51 -14.95 0.66
CA ARG A 262 13.91 -13.76 0.02
C ARG A 262 13.13 -12.98 1.07
N ILE A 263 13.15 -11.65 0.97
CA ILE A 263 12.55 -10.80 2.02
C ILE A 263 11.05 -11.07 2.20
N LEU A 264 10.29 -11.25 1.13
CA LEU A 264 8.86 -11.53 1.24
C LEU A 264 8.56 -12.90 1.87
N THR A 265 9.34 -13.95 1.50
CA THR A 265 9.23 -15.26 2.14
C THR A 265 9.61 -15.22 3.63
N GLU A 266 10.64 -14.43 3.97
CA GLU A 266 11.06 -14.31 5.37
C GLU A 266 10.02 -13.54 6.21
N ARG A 267 9.25 -12.64 5.61
CA ARG A 267 8.13 -11.93 6.26
C ARG A 267 6.99 -12.85 6.70
N GLU A 268 6.77 -13.98 6.04
CA GLU A 268 5.77 -14.98 6.49
C GLU A 268 6.12 -15.53 7.88
N ARG A 269 7.42 -15.60 8.20
CA ARG A 269 7.94 -16.08 9.49
C ARG A 269 8.21 -14.93 10.48
N VAL A 270 8.48 -13.73 10.00
CA VAL A 270 8.80 -12.51 10.75
C VAL A 270 7.90 -11.39 10.23
N PRO A 271 6.63 -11.33 10.64
CA PRO A 271 5.65 -10.38 10.10
C PRO A 271 6.05 -8.91 10.26
N GLU A 272 6.82 -8.59 11.29
CA GLU A 272 7.34 -7.24 11.56
C GLU A 272 8.41 -6.79 10.55
N LEU A 273 9.00 -7.73 9.77
CA LEU A 273 10.03 -7.41 8.79
C LEU A 273 9.45 -6.55 7.66
N ALA A 274 9.85 -5.29 7.62
CA ALA A 274 9.43 -4.35 6.60
C ALA A 274 10.08 -4.69 5.24
N PRO A 275 9.32 -4.74 4.13
CA PRO A 275 9.89 -4.88 2.80
C PRO A 275 10.53 -3.55 2.35
N TYR A 276 11.33 -3.62 1.30
CA TYR A 276 11.79 -2.41 0.60
C TYR A 276 10.61 -1.75 -0.11
N ALA A 277 10.32 -0.49 0.18
CA ALA A 277 9.35 0.26 -0.62
C ALA A 277 9.91 0.49 -2.03
N ILE A 278 11.18 0.88 -2.13
CA ILE A 278 11.89 1.02 -3.40
C ILE A 278 13.30 0.44 -3.25
N VAL A 279 13.68 -0.42 -4.17
CA VAL A 279 15.07 -0.85 -4.35
C VAL A 279 15.71 0.05 -5.40
N PHE A 280 16.84 0.65 -5.05
CA PHE A 280 17.71 1.33 -6.02
C PHE A 280 18.78 0.32 -6.46
N PRO A 281 18.73 -0.20 -7.71
CA PRO A 281 19.72 -1.17 -8.19
C PRO A 281 21.15 -0.66 -8.00
N TYR A 282 21.97 -1.49 -7.35
CA TYR A 282 23.30 -1.08 -6.87
C TYR A 282 24.19 -0.62 -8.03
N ILE A 283 24.82 0.53 -7.85
CA ILE A 283 25.67 1.25 -8.85
C ILE A 283 24.87 1.80 -10.05
N ARG A 284 23.84 1.11 -10.55
CA ARG A 284 23.04 1.58 -11.68
C ARG A 284 22.18 2.79 -11.32
N MET A 285 21.55 2.75 -10.12
CA MET A 285 20.70 3.81 -9.62
C MET A 285 21.18 4.40 -8.30
N GLY A 286 21.74 3.60 -7.40
CA GLY A 286 22.23 4.10 -6.11
C GLY A 286 23.39 3.28 -5.60
N ARG A 287 24.32 3.92 -4.90
CA ARG A 287 25.39 3.27 -4.15
C ARG A 287 25.41 3.67 -2.69
N SER A 288 25.05 4.92 -2.42
CA SER A 288 25.00 5.49 -1.07
C SER A 288 23.95 6.59 -1.06
N ILE A 289 22.67 6.18 -1.13
CA ILE A 289 21.55 7.12 -1.14
C ILE A 289 21.51 7.84 0.21
N MET A 290 21.42 9.17 0.12
CA MET A 290 21.46 10.07 1.28
C MET A 290 20.17 10.91 1.33
N GLY A 291 20.23 12.08 1.97
CA GLY A 291 19.10 12.97 2.19
C GLY A 291 18.16 13.16 0.99
N PHE A 292 16.89 13.37 1.26
CA PHE A 292 15.86 13.58 0.26
C PHE A 292 14.85 14.66 0.70
N ASP A 293 14.18 15.23 -0.29
CA ASP A 293 13.08 16.17 -0.11
C ASP A 293 11.95 15.87 -1.10
N VAL A 294 10.79 16.47 -0.91
CA VAL A 294 9.62 16.32 -1.77
C VAL A 294 9.43 17.58 -2.60
N ASP A 295 9.21 17.43 -3.91
CA ASP A 295 8.82 18.54 -4.77
C ASP A 295 7.41 19.02 -4.41
N ARG A 296 7.34 20.07 -3.60
CA ARG A 296 6.11 20.82 -3.27
C ARG A 296 6.10 22.22 -3.88
N THR A 297 6.86 22.42 -4.96
CA THR A 297 7.06 23.74 -5.56
C THR A 297 5.86 24.27 -6.36
N GLY A 298 4.80 23.46 -6.53
CA GLY A 298 3.62 23.84 -7.31
C GLY A 298 3.89 23.91 -8.82
N GLY A 299 4.96 23.26 -9.29
CA GLY A 299 5.38 23.25 -10.70
C GLY A 299 6.53 24.19 -11.03
N ASP A 300 7.05 24.95 -10.06
CA ASP A 300 8.20 25.86 -10.28
C ASP A 300 9.51 25.10 -10.54
N PHE A 301 9.56 23.81 -10.15
CA PHE A 301 10.66 22.91 -10.45
C PHE A 301 10.37 21.98 -11.66
N GLY A 302 9.25 22.15 -12.36
CA GLY A 302 8.89 21.41 -13.55
C GLY A 302 7.80 20.34 -13.29
N PRO A 303 7.78 19.23 -14.07
CA PRO A 303 6.62 18.33 -14.13
C PRO A 303 6.60 17.25 -13.05
N PHE A 304 7.49 17.27 -12.05
CA PHE A 304 7.69 16.16 -11.12
C PHE A 304 7.09 16.40 -9.73
N GLN A 305 6.01 17.16 -9.68
CA GLN A 305 5.28 17.51 -8.46
C GLN A 305 4.97 16.27 -7.59
N ASP A 306 5.13 16.42 -6.27
CA ASP A 306 4.89 15.40 -5.24
C ASP A 306 5.82 14.17 -5.29
N GLN A 307 6.88 14.22 -6.08
CA GLN A 307 7.91 13.17 -6.13
C GLN A 307 8.99 13.42 -5.09
N LEU A 308 9.58 12.32 -4.61
CA LEU A 308 10.80 12.36 -3.82
C LEU A 308 11.98 12.68 -4.75
N VAL A 309 12.85 13.57 -4.31
CA VAL A 309 14.13 13.89 -4.96
C VAL A 309 15.24 13.55 -3.96
N LEU A 310 16.18 12.70 -4.38
CA LEU A 310 17.16 12.08 -3.49
C LEU A 310 18.59 12.32 -3.99
N GLY A 311 19.52 12.55 -3.05
CA GLY A 311 20.96 12.61 -3.36
C GLY A 311 21.64 11.25 -3.24
N ASP A 312 22.65 10.97 -4.09
CA ASP A 312 23.57 9.86 -3.87
C ASP A 312 25.00 10.38 -3.63
N PHE A 313 25.59 9.93 -2.53
CA PHE A 313 26.92 10.35 -2.13
C PHE A 313 27.99 9.85 -3.10
N SER A 314 28.03 8.52 -3.37
CA SER A 314 29.11 7.93 -4.15
C SER A 314 29.02 8.24 -5.63
N LEU A 315 27.81 8.27 -6.18
CA LEU A 315 27.60 8.49 -7.61
C LEU A 315 27.55 9.97 -7.98
N SER A 316 27.40 10.88 -6.99
CA SER A 316 27.26 12.34 -7.18
C SER A 316 26.16 12.66 -8.19
N VAL A 317 24.98 12.09 -7.93
CA VAL A 317 23.77 12.23 -8.76
C VAL A 317 22.56 12.56 -7.89
N VAL A 318 21.55 13.11 -8.56
CA VAL A 318 20.21 13.25 -7.99
C VAL A 318 19.28 12.30 -8.72
N LEU A 319 18.41 11.63 -7.96
CA LEU A 319 17.42 10.66 -8.36
C LEU A 319 16.01 11.19 -8.11
N ARG A 320 15.01 10.64 -8.78
CA ARG A 320 13.59 10.83 -8.45
C ARG A 320 12.98 9.48 -8.04
N ALA A 321 11.95 9.56 -7.19
CA ALA A 321 11.18 8.39 -6.82
C ALA A 321 9.70 8.72 -6.61
N THR A 322 8.86 7.75 -6.90
CA THR A 322 7.41 7.80 -6.65
C THR A 322 6.99 6.62 -5.79
N THR A 323 6.18 6.89 -4.78
CA THR A 323 5.64 5.88 -3.86
C THR A 323 4.15 5.69 -4.06
N GLU A 324 3.67 4.48 -3.83
CA GLU A 324 2.25 4.16 -3.72
C GLU A 324 2.03 3.06 -2.68
N LYS A 325 0.81 2.99 -2.13
CA LYS A 325 0.46 2.00 -1.11
C LYS A 325 -0.57 1.03 -1.66
N ILE A 326 -0.18 -0.22 -1.86
CA ILE A 326 -1.03 -1.28 -2.39
C ILE A 326 -1.26 -2.33 -1.29
N ASN A 327 -2.51 -2.68 -1.04
CA ASN A 327 -2.90 -3.64 0.00
C ASN A 327 -2.23 -3.37 1.37
N GLY A 328 -2.09 -2.08 1.73
CA GLY A 328 -1.45 -1.67 2.97
C GLY A 328 0.08 -1.65 2.96
N VAL A 329 0.74 -2.09 1.88
CA VAL A 329 2.21 -2.16 1.76
C VAL A 329 2.72 -1.07 0.81
N TRP A 330 3.77 -0.36 1.22
CA TRP A 330 4.42 0.66 0.40
C TRP A 330 5.34 0.04 -0.64
N GLN A 331 5.31 0.61 -1.84
CA GLN A 331 6.14 0.24 -2.97
C GLN A 331 6.26 1.43 -3.94
N GLY A 332 6.99 1.27 -5.06
CA GLY A 332 7.09 2.35 -6.02
C GLY A 332 8.25 2.23 -6.97
N ALA A 333 8.54 3.31 -7.69
CA ALA A 333 9.54 3.37 -8.72
C ALA A 333 10.64 4.40 -8.44
N CYS A 334 11.83 4.17 -8.98
CA CYS A 334 12.90 5.15 -9.04
C CYS A 334 13.35 5.40 -10.47
N TYR A 335 13.82 6.64 -10.70
CA TYR A 335 14.18 7.17 -12.00
C TYR A 335 15.51 7.93 -11.92
N PRO A 336 16.37 7.89 -12.95
CA PRO A 336 17.45 8.86 -13.09
C PRO A 336 16.90 10.29 -13.15
N PHE A 337 17.69 11.27 -12.73
CA PHE A 337 17.28 12.67 -12.86
C PHE A 337 18.40 13.59 -13.30
N ARG A 338 19.48 13.69 -12.49
CA ARG A 338 20.57 14.64 -12.81
C ARG A 338 21.90 14.05 -12.40
N GLU A 339 22.83 13.90 -13.34
CA GLU A 339 24.21 13.52 -13.07
C GLU A 339 25.17 14.73 -13.18
N GLY A 340 26.43 14.58 -12.78
CA GLY A 340 27.47 15.56 -12.94
C GLY A 340 27.52 16.62 -11.84
N LEU A 341 27.09 16.30 -10.60
CA LEU A 341 27.35 17.10 -9.43
C LEU A 341 28.84 16.98 -9.05
N SER A 342 29.38 18.05 -8.48
CA SER A 342 30.82 18.19 -8.30
C SER A 342 31.38 17.49 -7.06
N THR A 343 30.50 17.12 -6.10
CA THR A 343 30.88 16.43 -4.85
C THR A 343 29.92 15.28 -4.53
N GLY A 344 30.19 14.49 -3.50
CA GLY A 344 29.24 13.53 -2.96
C GLY A 344 28.12 14.23 -2.20
N LEU A 345 26.87 13.85 -2.46
CA LEU A 345 25.71 14.51 -1.87
C LEU A 345 25.35 13.87 -0.52
N LEU A 346 25.19 14.69 0.52
CA LEU A 346 24.73 14.27 1.84
C LEU A 346 23.28 14.69 2.09
N ASP A 347 22.86 15.82 1.56
CA ASP A 347 21.47 16.28 1.65
C ASP A 347 21.09 17.08 0.40
N VAL A 348 19.78 17.13 0.15
CA VAL A 348 19.13 17.95 -0.87
C VAL A 348 17.91 18.63 -0.27
N ARG A 349 17.63 19.88 -0.68
CA ARG A 349 16.49 20.65 -0.14
C ARG A 349 15.93 21.61 -1.17
N PHE A 350 14.61 21.69 -1.27
CA PHE A 350 13.94 22.71 -2.06
C PHE A 350 14.00 24.07 -1.36
N THR A 351 14.29 25.11 -2.14
CA THR A 351 14.23 26.50 -1.68
C THR A 351 12.83 27.08 -1.93
N PRO A 352 12.46 28.19 -1.26
CA PRO A 352 11.19 28.88 -1.53
C PRO A 352 11.04 29.37 -2.97
N GLY A 353 12.17 29.61 -3.65
CA GLY A 353 12.20 29.99 -5.07
C GLY A 353 12.07 28.80 -6.04
N GLY A 354 11.63 27.64 -5.57
CA GLY A 354 11.39 26.47 -6.42
C GLY A 354 12.64 25.85 -7.04
N LYS A 355 13.79 25.96 -6.38
CA LYS A 355 15.05 25.38 -6.83
C LYS A 355 15.50 24.32 -5.84
N LEU A 356 16.29 23.35 -6.31
CA LEU A 356 16.84 22.30 -5.47
C LEU A 356 18.29 22.62 -5.14
N VAL A 357 18.63 22.80 -3.87
CA VAL A 357 20.02 22.84 -3.40
C VAL A 357 20.51 21.44 -3.09
N ALA A 358 21.78 21.17 -3.37
CA ALA A 358 22.46 19.91 -3.10
C ALA A 358 23.88 20.21 -2.61
N GLY A 359 24.35 19.42 -1.63
CA GLY A 359 25.69 19.60 -1.10
C GLY A 359 26.18 18.42 -0.29
N GLY A 360 27.44 18.48 0.08
CA GLY A 360 28.06 17.41 0.85
C GLY A 360 29.59 17.46 0.79
N THR A 361 30.22 16.28 0.65
CA THR A 361 31.67 16.13 0.71
C THR A 361 32.16 14.96 -0.13
N ASN A 362 33.44 14.91 -0.49
CA ASN A 362 34.04 13.74 -1.09
C ASN A 362 34.89 12.93 -0.10
N ARG A 363 34.84 13.24 1.19
CA ARG A 363 35.58 12.51 2.23
C ARG A 363 34.84 11.25 2.69
N GLY A 364 35.59 10.22 2.99
CA GLY A 364 35.10 8.98 3.59
C GLY A 364 35.10 7.81 2.60
N TRP A 365 34.20 7.80 1.66
CA TRP A 365 34.05 6.74 0.67
C TRP A 365 34.37 7.22 -0.75
N PRO A 366 34.60 6.32 -1.72
CA PRO A 366 34.78 6.71 -3.11
C PRO A 366 33.59 7.50 -3.67
N VAL A 367 33.86 8.62 -4.30
CA VAL A 367 32.88 9.56 -4.88
C VAL A 367 33.28 9.91 -6.30
N ARG A 368 32.32 10.08 -7.20
CA ARG A 368 32.56 10.54 -8.57
C ARG A 368 32.93 12.03 -8.62
N GLY A 369 32.30 12.83 -7.81
CA GLY A 369 32.57 14.26 -7.72
C GLY A 369 33.98 14.52 -7.20
N LEU A 370 34.69 15.45 -7.82
CA LEU A 370 36.11 15.70 -7.56
C LEU A 370 36.36 16.78 -6.51
N GLU A 371 35.34 17.63 -6.28
CA GLU A 371 35.49 18.73 -5.32
C GLU A 371 35.37 18.18 -3.88
N PRO A 372 36.21 18.66 -2.97
CA PRO A 372 36.21 18.23 -1.57
C PRO A 372 34.88 18.49 -0.88
N PHE A 373 34.19 19.55 -1.23
CA PHE A 373 32.84 19.92 -0.85
C PHE A 373 32.29 20.92 -1.87
N ALA A 374 30.97 20.98 -1.98
CA ALA A 374 30.29 21.95 -2.83
C ALA A 374 28.90 22.25 -2.28
N LEU A 375 28.39 23.42 -2.64
CA LEU A 375 26.98 23.77 -2.61
C LEU A 375 26.56 24.08 -4.04
N GLU A 376 25.62 23.34 -4.54
CA GLU A 376 25.11 23.45 -5.91
C GLU A 376 23.61 23.61 -5.91
N ARG A 377 23.09 24.31 -6.90
CA ARG A 377 21.68 24.56 -7.09
C ARG A 377 21.24 24.03 -8.44
N ILE A 378 20.21 23.19 -8.44
CA ILE A 378 19.60 22.67 -9.66
C ILE A 378 18.36 23.53 -9.97
N GLU A 379 18.29 24.01 -11.21
CA GLU A 379 17.23 24.92 -11.67
C GLU A 379 16.58 24.34 -12.92
N TRP A 380 15.25 24.33 -12.94
CA TRP A 380 14.49 24.07 -14.14
C TRP A 380 14.64 25.21 -15.14
N THR A 381 14.85 24.90 -16.40
CA THR A 381 15.01 25.94 -17.47
C THR A 381 13.70 26.46 -18.02
N GLY A 382 12.56 25.94 -17.56
CA GLY A 382 11.23 26.20 -18.12
C GLY A 382 10.90 25.30 -19.33
N VAL A 383 11.81 24.42 -19.73
CA VAL A 383 11.59 23.46 -20.82
C VAL A 383 11.31 22.08 -20.23
N THR A 384 10.17 21.50 -20.57
CA THR A 384 9.77 20.17 -20.10
C THR A 384 10.53 19.10 -20.90
N PRO A 385 11.32 18.20 -20.27
CA PRO A 385 11.93 17.07 -20.96
C PRO A 385 10.88 16.02 -21.36
N PHE A 386 11.14 15.23 -22.38
CA PHE A 386 10.38 14.00 -22.60
C PHE A 386 10.93 12.91 -21.68
N GLU A 387 10.12 12.57 -20.66
CA GLU A 387 10.51 11.69 -19.55
C GLU A 387 9.37 10.76 -19.12
N ILE A 388 9.72 9.68 -18.44
CA ILE A 388 8.78 8.95 -17.60
C ILE A 388 8.44 9.85 -16.42
N GLU A 389 7.18 10.31 -16.31
CA GLU A 389 6.71 11.11 -15.21
C GLU A 389 6.47 10.23 -13.98
N ARG A 390 5.73 9.13 -14.16
CA ARG A 390 5.36 8.20 -13.08
C ARG A 390 5.05 6.82 -13.65
N ILE A 391 5.34 5.79 -12.87
CA ILE A 391 4.86 4.43 -13.08
C ILE A 391 4.00 4.05 -11.89
N THR A 392 2.79 3.55 -12.14
CA THR A 392 1.89 2.98 -11.13
C THR A 392 1.56 1.53 -11.51
N ILE A 393 1.43 0.67 -10.51
CA ILE A 393 1.11 -0.73 -10.75
C ILE A 393 -0.40 -0.90 -10.96
N THR A 394 -0.73 -1.90 -11.77
CA THR A 394 -2.10 -2.36 -11.98
C THR A 394 -2.20 -3.85 -11.68
N SER A 395 -3.38 -4.42 -11.72
CA SER A 395 -3.58 -5.85 -11.44
C SER A 395 -2.82 -6.78 -12.41
N ASP A 396 -2.50 -6.32 -13.61
CA ASP A 396 -1.92 -7.14 -14.68
C ASP A 396 -0.70 -6.49 -15.37
N GLY A 397 -0.20 -5.38 -14.84
CA GLY A 397 0.92 -4.67 -15.45
C GLY A 397 1.17 -3.31 -14.83
N PHE A 398 1.33 -2.29 -15.67
CA PHE A 398 1.64 -0.93 -15.22
C PHE A 398 0.98 0.14 -16.09
N ASP A 399 0.58 1.23 -15.46
CA ASP A 399 0.29 2.49 -16.13
C ASP A 399 1.54 3.37 -16.08
N VAL A 400 2.09 3.69 -17.25
CA VAL A 400 3.28 4.53 -17.40
C VAL A 400 2.87 5.88 -17.96
N ARG A 401 3.03 6.93 -17.15
CA ARG A 401 2.74 8.31 -17.55
C ARG A 401 4.01 9.03 -17.98
N PHE A 402 3.88 9.86 -19.00
CA PHE A 402 4.96 10.64 -19.58
C PHE A 402 4.70 12.14 -19.45
N THR A 403 5.75 12.91 -19.36
CA THR A 403 5.70 14.38 -19.23
C THR A 403 5.19 15.08 -20.50
N LEU A 404 5.37 14.47 -21.67
CA LEU A 404 4.91 14.93 -22.98
C LEU A 404 4.14 13.83 -23.70
N PRO A 405 3.28 14.16 -24.69
CA PRO A 405 2.59 13.14 -25.48
C PRO A 405 3.56 12.20 -26.22
N VAL A 406 3.27 10.91 -26.20
CA VAL A 406 4.03 9.86 -26.90
C VAL A 406 3.58 9.73 -28.37
N ASP A 407 4.48 9.24 -29.22
CA ASP A 407 4.12 8.71 -30.53
C ASP A 407 3.36 7.38 -30.37
N PRO A 408 2.07 7.30 -30.79
CA PRO A 408 1.26 6.10 -30.58
C PRO A 408 1.76 4.86 -31.30
N ILE A 409 2.58 5.00 -32.35
CA ILE A 409 3.15 3.87 -33.09
C ILE A 409 4.23 3.20 -32.24
N THR A 410 5.17 3.98 -31.73
CA THR A 410 6.25 3.43 -30.90
C THR A 410 5.77 3.02 -29.53
N ALA A 411 4.92 3.80 -28.88
CA ALA A 411 4.42 3.54 -27.54
C ALA A 411 3.36 2.42 -27.49
N GLY A 412 2.54 2.28 -28.56
CA GLY A 412 1.53 1.21 -28.68
C GLY A 412 2.11 -0.14 -29.14
N ALA A 413 3.38 -0.22 -29.51
CA ALA A 413 4.02 -1.47 -29.91
C ALA A 413 4.57 -2.23 -28.69
N PRO A 414 4.07 -3.43 -28.34
CA PRO A 414 4.59 -4.22 -27.21
C PRO A 414 6.11 -4.45 -27.26
N ALA A 415 6.69 -4.59 -28.44
CA ALA A 415 8.13 -4.79 -28.65
C ALA A 415 8.99 -3.58 -28.23
N SER A 416 8.41 -2.38 -28.08
CA SER A 416 9.10 -1.18 -27.59
C SER A 416 9.31 -1.18 -26.07
N TRP A 417 8.60 -2.05 -25.36
CA TRP A 417 8.63 -2.17 -23.90
C TRP A 417 9.57 -3.32 -23.54
N ARG A 418 10.84 -3.03 -23.40
CA ARG A 418 11.83 -4.02 -22.95
C ARG A 418 11.85 -4.00 -21.43
N MET A 419 11.66 -5.18 -20.85
CA MET A 419 11.60 -5.33 -19.42
C MET A 419 12.44 -6.50 -18.93
N GLY A 420 12.91 -6.39 -17.71
CA GLY A 420 13.51 -7.47 -16.94
C GLY A 420 12.92 -7.50 -15.53
N THR A 421 13.08 -8.61 -14.82
CA THR A 421 12.81 -8.65 -13.39
C THR A 421 13.92 -9.38 -12.67
N PHE A 422 14.19 -8.98 -11.43
CA PHE A 422 15.12 -9.65 -10.51
C PHE A 422 14.71 -9.42 -9.07
N THR A 423 15.23 -10.21 -8.17
CA THR A 423 15.16 -10.00 -6.73
C THR A 423 16.53 -10.12 -6.10
N HIS A 424 16.61 -10.01 -4.78
CA HIS A 424 17.88 -10.11 -4.06
C HIS A 424 17.84 -11.20 -3.00
N VAL A 425 19.01 -11.76 -2.70
CA VAL A 425 19.16 -12.61 -1.52
C VAL A 425 19.21 -11.76 -0.27
N TYR A 426 18.28 -11.98 0.66
CA TYR A 426 18.28 -11.37 2.00
C TYR A 426 19.14 -12.20 2.94
N HIS A 427 20.28 -11.69 3.40
CA HIS A 427 21.24 -12.45 4.20
C HIS A 427 22.14 -11.57 5.08
N ALA A 428 22.86 -12.25 6.01
CA ALA A 428 23.76 -11.61 6.96
C ALA A 428 25.06 -11.06 6.35
N GLY A 429 25.38 -11.41 5.10
CA GLY A 429 26.53 -10.89 4.37
C GLY A 429 26.30 -9.47 3.87
N TYR A 430 27.36 -8.84 3.34
CA TYR A 430 27.31 -7.51 2.78
C TYR A 430 26.69 -7.51 1.38
N GLY A 431 25.59 -6.78 1.20
CA GLY A 431 24.86 -6.74 -0.05
C GLY A 431 24.19 -8.07 -0.39
N GLY A 432 23.41 -8.11 -1.44
CA GLY A 432 22.80 -9.32 -1.98
C GLY A 432 22.95 -9.37 -3.49
N PRO A 433 23.30 -10.51 -4.10
CA PRO A 433 23.30 -10.62 -5.55
C PRO A 433 21.88 -10.46 -6.09
N GLU A 434 21.76 -9.91 -7.28
CA GLU A 434 20.56 -9.99 -8.08
C GLU A 434 20.37 -11.44 -8.53
N VAL A 435 19.19 -11.99 -8.34
CA VAL A 435 18.86 -13.40 -8.62
C VAL A 435 17.43 -13.52 -9.13
N ASP A 436 17.05 -14.72 -9.57
CA ASP A 436 15.71 -15.04 -10.07
C ASP A 436 15.30 -14.11 -11.24
N GLU A 437 16.26 -13.79 -12.08
CA GLU A 437 16.07 -12.93 -13.25
C GLU A 437 15.11 -13.57 -14.24
N THR A 438 14.14 -12.77 -14.71
CA THR A 438 13.23 -13.19 -15.79
C THR A 438 12.94 -12.02 -16.73
N VAL A 439 12.41 -12.35 -17.89
CA VAL A 439 11.98 -11.38 -18.90
C VAL A 439 10.47 -11.49 -19.06
N PRO A 440 9.69 -10.59 -18.47
CA PRO A 440 8.23 -10.62 -18.65
C PRO A 440 7.89 -10.26 -20.10
N VAL A 441 6.81 -10.87 -20.60
CA VAL A 441 6.30 -10.57 -21.95
C VAL A 441 5.21 -9.50 -21.85
N VAL A 442 5.42 -8.40 -22.54
CA VAL A 442 4.38 -7.38 -22.71
C VAL A 442 3.37 -7.87 -23.74
N ARG A 443 2.14 -8.13 -23.31
CA ARG A 443 1.03 -8.65 -24.14
C ARG A 443 0.36 -7.55 -24.94
N SER A 444 0.19 -6.39 -24.33
CA SER A 444 -0.43 -5.21 -24.94
C SER A 444 0.16 -3.92 -24.40
N ALA A 445 0.08 -2.87 -25.20
CA ALA A 445 0.41 -1.50 -24.81
C ALA A 445 -0.69 -0.58 -25.37
N ILE A 446 -1.49 -0.01 -24.50
CA ILE A 446 -2.67 0.79 -24.86
C ILE A 446 -2.37 2.26 -24.52
N VAL A 447 -2.30 3.08 -25.54
CA VAL A 447 -2.04 4.52 -25.40
C VAL A 447 -3.35 5.23 -25.08
N SER A 448 -3.33 6.11 -24.07
CA SER A 448 -4.48 6.94 -23.69
C SER A 448 -4.83 7.99 -24.77
N ASP A 449 -6.04 8.55 -24.72
CA ASP A 449 -6.52 9.55 -25.68
C ASP A 449 -5.68 10.82 -25.67
N ASP A 450 -5.19 11.25 -24.50
CA ASP A 450 -4.28 12.40 -24.32
C ASP A 450 -2.83 12.10 -24.72
N ARG A 451 -2.54 10.85 -25.07
CA ARG A 451 -1.21 10.31 -25.40
C ARG A 451 -0.14 10.53 -24.36
N ARG A 452 -0.52 10.72 -23.10
CA ARG A 452 0.43 10.93 -22.00
C ARG A 452 0.57 9.71 -21.11
N SER A 453 -0.29 8.72 -21.25
CA SER A 453 -0.20 7.48 -20.49
C SER A 453 -0.27 6.26 -21.41
N VAL A 454 0.41 5.20 -21.00
CA VAL A 454 0.34 3.90 -21.68
C VAL A 454 0.11 2.83 -20.63
N ARG A 455 -1.00 2.10 -20.77
CA ARG A 455 -1.28 0.90 -20.02
C ARG A 455 -0.58 -0.28 -20.67
N ILE A 456 0.37 -0.88 -19.97
CA ILE A 456 1.00 -2.14 -20.43
C ILE A 456 0.46 -3.32 -19.60
N GLN A 457 0.15 -4.41 -20.31
CA GLN A 457 -0.25 -5.67 -19.70
C GLN A 457 0.85 -6.71 -19.88
N LEU A 458 1.20 -7.39 -18.81
CA LEU A 458 2.25 -8.40 -18.77
C LEU A 458 1.64 -9.81 -18.77
N ASN A 459 2.43 -10.80 -19.13
CA ASN A 459 2.08 -12.19 -18.91
C ASN A 459 2.15 -12.58 -17.43
N GLU A 460 2.95 -11.87 -16.64
CA GLU A 460 3.19 -12.16 -15.23
C GLU A 460 3.75 -10.92 -14.53
N LEU A 461 3.21 -10.58 -13.37
CA LEU A 461 3.78 -9.67 -12.38
C LEU A 461 4.39 -10.47 -11.23
N LYS A 462 5.67 -10.24 -10.93
CA LYS A 462 6.37 -10.97 -9.86
C LYS A 462 6.47 -10.15 -8.58
N ARG A 463 5.78 -10.60 -7.54
CA ARG A 463 5.92 -10.03 -6.19
C ARG A 463 7.32 -10.28 -5.64
N GLY A 464 7.83 -9.32 -4.86
CA GLY A 464 9.19 -9.37 -4.31
C GLY A 464 10.30 -9.12 -5.32
N HIS A 465 9.96 -8.71 -6.55
CA HIS A 465 10.91 -8.41 -7.61
C HIS A 465 10.93 -6.92 -7.95
N VAL A 466 12.07 -6.47 -8.41
CA VAL A 466 12.23 -5.21 -9.13
C VAL A 466 11.90 -5.48 -10.60
N HIS A 467 11.02 -4.69 -11.17
CA HIS A 467 10.71 -4.67 -12.60
C HIS A 467 11.51 -3.53 -13.25
N GLU A 468 12.43 -3.90 -14.09
CA GLU A 468 13.30 -3.00 -14.84
C GLU A 468 12.68 -2.67 -16.18
N PHE A 469 12.67 -1.38 -16.55
CA PHE A 469 12.20 -0.85 -17.83
C PHE A 469 13.38 -0.29 -18.61
N ASP A 470 13.52 -0.70 -19.88
CA ASP A 470 14.39 -0.07 -20.89
C ASP A 470 13.52 0.40 -22.06
N LEU A 471 13.18 1.67 -22.06
CA LEU A 471 12.24 2.28 -23.00
C LEU A 471 12.95 3.01 -24.15
N ALA A 472 14.10 2.51 -24.57
CA ALA A 472 14.93 3.13 -25.63
C ALA A 472 14.21 3.32 -26.98
N ALA A 473 13.15 2.54 -27.25
CA ALA A 473 12.39 2.61 -28.49
C ALA A 473 11.24 3.66 -28.46
N ILE A 474 10.81 4.09 -27.28
CA ILE A 474 9.68 5.03 -27.13
C ILE A 474 10.10 6.43 -27.62
N ARG A 475 9.19 7.10 -28.31
CA ARG A 475 9.38 8.46 -28.83
C ARG A 475 8.24 9.37 -28.38
N SER A 476 8.52 10.67 -28.26
CA SER A 476 7.49 11.70 -28.15
C SER A 476 6.72 11.83 -29.47
N ALA A 477 5.60 12.52 -29.43
CA ALA A 477 4.82 12.87 -30.63
C ALA A 477 5.64 13.65 -31.67
N ASP A 478 6.69 14.34 -31.24
CA ASP A 478 7.63 15.09 -32.11
C ASP A 478 8.85 14.26 -32.52
N GLY A 479 8.91 12.97 -32.14
CA GLY A 479 9.95 12.01 -32.49
C GLY A 479 11.18 12.02 -31.58
N GLU A 480 11.18 12.80 -30.49
CA GLU A 480 12.32 12.86 -29.55
C GLU A 480 12.40 11.60 -28.69
N PRO A 481 13.60 11.08 -28.42
CA PRO A 481 13.78 9.98 -27.47
C PRO A 481 13.63 10.47 -26.02
N LEU A 482 13.28 9.56 -25.11
CA LEU A 482 13.32 9.85 -23.67
C LEU A 482 14.69 10.42 -23.26
N LEU A 483 14.71 11.38 -22.36
CA LEU A 483 15.93 11.89 -21.74
C LEU A 483 16.62 10.77 -20.97
N HIS A 484 15.87 10.09 -20.08
CA HIS A 484 16.28 8.85 -19.42
C HIS A 484 15.30 7.72 -19.82
N ARG A 485 15.85 6.62 -20.29
CA ARG A 485 15.08 5.49 -20.80
C ARG A 485 14.80 4.41 -19.77
N ASP A 486 15.54 4.47 -18.66
CA ASP A 486 15.56 3.43 -17.65
C ASP A 486 14.68 3.84 -16.44
N ALA A 487 13.94 2.88 -15.88
CA ALA A 487 13.20 3.02 -14.63
C ALA A 487 13.13 1.67 -13.94
N TYR A 488 12.90 1.68 -12.62
CA TYR A 488 12.86 0.46 -11.80
C TYR A 488 11.70 0.54 -10.82
N TYR A 489 10.77 -0.40 -10.91
CA TYR A 489 9.62 -0.49 -10.02
C TYR A 489 9.75 -1.71 -9.09
N THR A 490 9.68 -1.50 -7.79
CA THR A 490 9.70 -2.56 -6.77
C THR A 490 8.26 -3.03 -6.51
N VAL A 491 7.95 -4.28 -6.83
CA VAL A 491 6.63 -4.88 -6.62
C VAL A 491 6.62 -5.69 -5.33
N ASN A 492 5.95 -5.20 -4.31
CA ASN A 492 5.67 -5.94 -3.08
C ASN A 492 4.28 -6.57 -3.12
N GLU A 493 3.30 -5.80 -3.58
CA GLU A 493 1.90 -6.18 -3.71
C GLU A 493 1.37 -5.82 -5.11
N VAL A 494 0.39 -6.57 -5.57
CA VAL A 494 -0.30 -6.32 -6.82
C VAL A 494 -1.74 -5.87 -6.49
N PRO A 495 -2.25 -4.78 -7.10
CA PRO A 495 -3.63 -4.37 -6.91
C PRO A 495 -4.59 -5.52 -7.23
N GLY A 496 -5.56 -5.79 -6.34
CA GLY A 496 -6.39 -6.98 -6.45
C GLY A 496 -5.74 -8.25 -5.85
N GLY A 497 -4.48 -8.17 -5.42
CA GLY A 497 -3.85 -9.04 -4.41
C GLY A 497 -3.56 -10.47 -4.76
N ARG A 498 -3.10 -10.78 -6.03
CA ARG A 498 -2.54 -12.13 -6.34
C ARG A 498 -1.94 -12.14 -7.75
N ASP A 499 -1.01 -13.07 -7.99
CA ASP A 499 -0.64 -13.47 -9.36
C ASP A 499 -1.83 -14.01 -10.18
N GLY A 500 -3.03 -14.09 -9.54
CA GLY A 500 -4.31 -14.45 -10.15
C GLY A 500 -4.47 -15.91 -10.53
N THR A 501 -3.44 -16.72 -10.35
CA THR A 501 -3.49 -18.14 -10.73
C THR A 501 -3.81 -19.05 -9.56
N GLU A 502 -3.48 -18.67 -8.33
CA GLU A 502 -3.77 -19.46 -7.13
C GLU A 502 -5.05 -19.00 -6.43
N HIS A 503 -5.75 -19.97 -5.86
CA HIS A 503 -6.92 -19.64 -5.04
C HIS A 503 -6.49 -18.85 -3.81
N PRO A 504 -7.19 -17.74 -3.49
CA PRO A 504 -6.85 -16.84 -2.36
C PRO A 504 -6.87 -17.46 -0.99
N VAL A 505 -7.62 -18.53 -0.86
CA VAL A 505 -7.84 -19.23 0.39
C VAL A 505 -7.23 -20.62 0.29
N PRO A 506 -6.38 -21.03 1.22
CA PRO A 506 -5.83 -22.38 1.23
C PRO A 506 -6.95 -23.40 1.41
N SER A 507 -6.75 -24.61 0.89
CA SER A 507 -7.67 -25.72 1.10
C SER A 507 -7.70 -26.13 2.57
N ASP A 508 -8.91 -26.25 3.14
CA ASP A 508 -9.14 -26.66 4.52
C ASP A 508 -10.45 -27.47 4.58
N PRO A 509 -10.54 -28.52 5.38
CA PRO A 509 -11.77 -29.33 5.46
C PRO A 509 -12.99 -28.61 6.06
N ARG A 510 -12.80 -27.42 6.64
CA ARG A 510 -13.87 -26.61 7.25
C ARG A 510 -14.64 -25.74 6.26
N TRP A 511 -14.15 -25.56 5.03
CA TRP A 511 -14.79 -24.80 3.98
C TRP A 511 -14.51 -25.38 2.60
N LEU A 512 -15.23 -24.90 1.56
CA LEU A 512 -14.97 -25.29 0.20
C LEU A 512 -14.32 -24.15 -0.57
N THR A 513 -13.35 -24.50 -1.42
CA THR A 513 -12.73 -23.58 -2.38
C THR A 513 -12.91 -24.12 -3.80
N TYR A 514 -13.23 -23.20 -4.73
CA TYR A 514 -13.33 -23.46 -6.15
C TYR A 514 -12.45 -22.44 -6.88
N SER A 515 -11.37 -22.92 -7.49
CA SER A 515 -10.48 -22.07 -8.27
C SER A 515 -11.14 -21.65 -9.57
N ALA A 516 -10.91 -20.41 -9.97
CA ALA A 516 -11.40 -19.87 -11.23
C ALA A 516 -10.86 -20.70 -12.41
N ALA A 517 -11.74 -21.12 -13.31
CA ALA A 517 -11.31 -21.65 -14.58
C ALA A 517 -10.65 -20.53 -15.39
N ASN A 518 -9.47 -20.81 -15.95
CA ASN A 518 -8.65 -19.80 -16.65
C ASN A 518 -8.33 -18.58 -15.73
N ALA A 519 -7.99 -18.88 -14.47
CA ALA A 519 -7.63 -17.87 -13.49
C ALA A 519 -6.57 -16.89 -14.04
N GLY A 520 -6.76 -15.63 -13.73
CA GLY A 520 -5.86 -14.55 -14.10
C GLY A 520 -5.91 -13.41 -13.09
N PRO A 521 -5.09 -12.38 -13.24
CA PRO A 521 -5.02 -11.27 -12.30
C PRO A 521 -6.35 -10.56 -12.02
N GLU A 522 -7.28 -10.60 -12.97
CA GLU A 522 -8.62 -10.03 -12.89
C GLU A 522 -9.68 -10.98 -12.30
N SER A 523 -9.30 -12.21 -11.91
CA SER A 523 -10.24 -13.18 -11.34
C SER A 523 -10.66 -12.75 -9.93
N PRO A 524 -11.92 -12.32 -9.73
CA PRO A 524 -12.37 -11.85 -8.43
C PRO A 524 -12.51 -13.00 -7.43
N HIS A 525 -12.33 -12.71 -6.15
CA HIS A 525 -12.63 -13.61 -5.05
C HIS A 525 -14.02 -13.33 -4.47
N VAL A 526 -14.93 -14.27 -4.60
CA VAL A 526 -16.28 -14.17 -4.03
C VAL A 526 -16.40 -15.12 -2.84
N VAL A 527 -16.70 -14.59 -1.65
CA VAL A 527 -16.96 -15.39 -0.45
C VAL A 527 -18.45 -15.58 -0.26
N PHE A 528 -18.89 -16.81 -0.13
CA PHE A 528 -20.26 -17.22 0.13
C PHE A 528 -20.37 -17.69 1.58
N VAL A 529 -21.31 -17.14 2.34
CA VAL A 529 -21.51 -17.46 3.76
C VAL A 529 -22.84 -18.20 3.95
N ALA A 530 -22.77 -19.51 4.18
CA ALA A 530 -23.92 -20.41 4.36
C ALA A 530 -24.21 -20.62 5.86
N GLY A 531 -25.42 -20.32 6.28
CA GLY A 531 -25.85 -20.51 7.68
C GLY A 531 -27.37 -20.40 7.83
N ASP A 532 -28.11 -21.07 6.97
CA ASP A 532 -29.59 -21.12 7.00
C ASP A 532 -30.06 -22.53 7.36
N GLN A 533 -31.00 -22.63 8.32
CA GLN A 533 -31.53 -23.92 8.79
C GLN A 533 -32.84 -24.32 8.09
N GLU A 534 -33.36 -23.49 7.17
CA GLU A 534 -34.69 -23.66 6.57
C GLU A 534 -34.67 -23.88 5.05
N TYR A 535 -33.83 -23.10 4.32
CA TYR A 535 -33.90 -22.99 2.86
C TYR A 535 -32.71 -23.60 2.13
N ARG A 536 -31.86 -24.37 2.80
CA ARG A 536 -30.74 -25.16 2.24
C ARG A 536 -29.64 -24.32 1.61
N SER A 537 -29.18 -23.31 2.33
CA SER A 537 -28.01 -22.51 1.90
C SER A 537 -26.77 -23.37 1.64
N GLU A 538 -26.61 -24.44 2.42
CA GLU A 538 -25.53 -25.41 2.31
C GLU A 538 -25.53 -26.22 1.01
N GLU A 539 -26.69 -26.30 0.31
CA GLU A 539 -26.79 -26.94 -0.98
C GLU A 539 -26.71 -25.93 -2.15
N ALA A 540 -27.30 -24.75 -1.97
CA ALA A 540 -27.35 -23.72 -2.99
C ALA A 540 -26.00 -23.05 -3.24
N LEU A 541 -25.29 -22.62 -2.18
CA LEU A 541 -24.09 -21.81 -2.34
C LEU A 541 -22.91 -22.59 -2.92
N PRO A 542 -22.64 -23.87 -2.57
CA PRO A 542 -21.59 -24.65 -3.24
C PRO A 542 -21.82 -24.83 -4.74
N MET A 543 -23.07 -25.10 -5.17
CA MET A 543 -23.44 -25.23 -6.57
C MET A 543 -23.19 -23.93 -7.33
N LEU A 544 -23.64 -22.80 -6.78
CA LEU A 544 -23.42 -21.47 -7.37
C LEU A 544 -21.93 -21.14 -7.46
N ALA A 545 -21.20 -21.33 -6.34
CA ALA A 545 -19.77 -21.09 -6.27
C ALA A 545 -18.98 -21.90 -7.31
N ARG A 546 -19.28 -23.19 -7.43
CA ARG A 546 -18.68 -24.06 -8.45
C ARG A 546 -19.01 -23.58 -9.87
N THR A 547 -20.29 -23.30 -10.15
CA THR A 547 -20.72 -22.83 -11.48
C THR A 547 -20.02 -21.51 -11.86
N PHE A 548 -19.92 -20.55 -10.93
CA PHE A 548 -19.30 -19.25 -11.19
C PHE A 548 -17.78 -19.37 -11.31
N ALA A 549 -17.15 -20.27 -10.57
CA ALA A 549 -15.73 -20.56 -10.71
C ALA A 549 -15.39 -21.17 -12.07
N GLU A 550 -16.12 -22.21 -12.48
CA GLU A 550 -15.81 -22.94 -13.70
C GLU A 550 -16.20 -22.17 -14.98
N LYS A 551 -17.28 -21.39 -14.95
CA LYS A 551 -17.80 -20.71 -16.15
C LYS A 551 -17.48 -19.22 -16.25
N HIS A 552 -17.25 -18.55 -15.11
CA HIS A 552 -17.11 -17.09 -15.08
C HIS A 552 -15.78 -16.61 -14.47
N GLY A 553 -14.83 -17.52 -14.27
CA GLY A 553 -13.47 -17.17 -13.88
C GLY A 553 -13.37 -16.48 -12.50
N MET A 554 -14.26 -16.84 -11.55
CA MET A 554 -14.23 -16.32 -10.19
C MET A 554 -13.59 -17.33 -9.24
N HIS A 555 -12.69 -16.90 -8.36
CA HIS A 555 -12.31 -17.71 -7.20
C HIS A 555 -13.47 -17.66 -6.20
N CYS A 556 -13.94 -18.82 -5.76
CA CYS A 556 -15.07 -18.88 -4.84
C CYS A 556 -14.71 -19.65 -3.57
N THR A 557 -15.02 -19.06 -2.40
CA THR A 557 -14.91 -19.73 -1.10
C THR A 557 -16.28 -19.84 -0.48
N VAL A 558 -16.67 -21.03 -0.02
CA VAL A 558 -17.94 -21.25 0.70
C VAL A 558 -17.66 -21.57 2.14
N LEU A 559 -18.06 -20.68 3.04
CA LEU A 559 -17.96 -20.81 4.49
C LEU A 559 -19.30 -21.32 5.04
N PHE A 560 -19.25 -22.14 6.07
CA PHE A 560 -20.42 -22.78 6.65
C PHE A 560 -20.51 -22.54 8.17
N ALA A 561 -21.75 -22.48 8.66
CA ALA A 561 -21.99 -22.68 10.10
C ALA A 561 -21.74 -24.16 10.44
N LEU A 562 -20.75 -24.40 11.32
CA LEU A 562 -20.34 -25.76 11.70
C LEU A 562 -20.78 -26.10 13.12
N ASP A 563 -20.98 -27.40 13.37
CA ASP A 563 -21.15 -27.95 14.73
C ASP A 563 -19.78 -28.16 15.41
N GLY A 564 -19.81 -28.59 16.68
CA GLY A 564 -18.59 -28.85 17.46
C GLY A 564 -17.73 -30.02 16.94
N GLU A 565 -18.20 -30.78 15.94
CA GLU A 565 -17.48 -31.86 15.27
C GLU A 565 -16.95 -31.41 13.88
N GLY A 566 -17.12 -30.12 13.51
CA GLY A 566 -16.67 -29.54 12.24
C GLY A 566 -17.54 -29.92 11.03
N ARG A 567 -18.81 -30.29 11.26
CA ARG A 567 -19.79 -30.61 10.21
C ARG A 567 -20.71 -29.43 9.97
N VAL A 568 -21.11 -29.22 8.74
CA VAL A 568 -22.19 -28.29 8.39
C VAL A 568 -23.48 -28.78 9.02
N ASP A 569 -24.08 -27.98 9.90
CA ASP A 569 -25.30 -28.37 10.61
C ASP A 569 -26.51 -27.48 10.21
N PRO A 570 -27.27 -27.88 9.17
CA PRO A 570 -28.50 -27.19 8.81
C PRO A 570 -29.66 -27.45 9.77
N THR A 571 -29.45 -28.20 10.84
CA THR A 571 -30.44 -28.49 11.87
C THR A 571 -30.16 -27.74 13.19
N ALA A 572 -29.13 -26.89 13.21
CA ALA A 572 -28.71 -26.14 14.37
C ALA A 572 -29.86 -25.34 14.97
N LYS A 573 -29.95 -25.35 16.32
CA LYS A 573 -30.95 -24.55 17.04
C LYS A 573 -30.63 -23.06 16.89
N ILE A 574 -31.65 -22.26 16.98
CA ILE A 574 -31.51 -20.81 17.10
C ILE A 574 -31.69 -20.35 18.54
N GLN A 575 -31.25 -19.14 18.89
CA GLN A 575 -31.28 -18.63 20.27
C GLN A 575 -32.69 -18.64 20.92
N TRP A 576 -33.76 -18.53 20.14
CA TRP A 576 -35.12 -18.61 20.67
C TRP A 576 -35.53 -20.02 21.11
N GLN A 577 -34.83 -21.05 20.66
CA GLN A 577 -35.02 -22.44 21.02
C GLN A 577 -34.09 -22.86 22.17
N ASP A 578 -32.96 -22.20 22.28
CA ASP A 578 -31.92 -22.45 23.27
C ASP A 578 -31.05 -21.18 23.46
N GLU A 579 -31.18 -20.50 24.58
CA GLU A 579 -30.51 -19.23 24.84
C GLU A 579 -28.97 -19.35 24.89
N SER A 580 -28.44 -20.56 25.09
CA SER A 580 -26.99 -20.83 25.11
C SER A 580 -26.37 -21.07 23.75
N VAL A 581 -27.17 -21.09 22.68
CA VAL A 581 -26.67 -21.35 21.33
C VAL A 581 -25.70 -20.28 20.91
N GLU A 582 -24.54 -20.72 20.50
CA GLU A 582 -23.55 -19.98 19.75
C GLU A 582 -23.17 -20.76 18.49
N HIS A 583 -23.20 -20.11 17.35
CA HIS A 583 -22.82 -20.67 16.06
C HIS A 583 -21.37 -20.34 15.77
N ASP A 584 -20.72 -21.16 14.97
CA ASP A 584 -19.32 -20.97 14.55
C ASP A 584 -19.23 -21.04 13.02
N ILE A 585 -18.64 -20.02 12.41
CA ILE A 585 -18.31 -19.97 10.98
C ILE A 585 -16.79 -19.78 10.83
N PRO A 586 -16.01 -20.86 10.81
CA PRO A 586 -14.58 -20.77 10.57
C PRO A 586 -14.27 -20.18 9.19
N GLY A 587 -13.20 -19.40 9.08
CA GLY A 587 -12.76 -18.81 7.82
C GLY A 587 -13.34 -17.42 7.53
N LEU A 588 -14.08 -16.78 8.43
CA LEU A 588 -14.57 -15.40 8.23
C LEU A 588 -13.43 -14.38 8.06
N GLU A 589 -12.20 -14.68 8.46
CA GLU A 589 -11.00 -13.90 8.12
C GLU A 589 -10.76 -13.78 6.61
N HIS A 590 -11.28 -14.71 5.80
CA HIS A 590 -11.17 -14.66 4.34
C HIS A 590 -12.00 -13.54 3.70
N LEU A 591 -12.88 -12.89 4.46
CA LEU A 591 -13.55 -11.65 4.03
C LEU A 591 -12.54 -10.52 3.77
N GLU A 592 -11.38 -10.52 4.40
CA GLU A 592 -10.31 -9.54 4.14
C GLU A 592 -9.86 -9.59 2.67
N THR A 593 -9.81 -10.79 2.09
CA THR A 593 -9.38 -11.01 0.71
C THR A 593 -10.52 -11.04 -0.31
N ALA A 594 -11.79 -11.05 0.15
CA ALA A 594 -12.94 -11.08 -0.72
C ALA A 594 -13.12 -9.77 -1.50
N ASP A 595 -13.46 -9.85 -2.77
CA ASP A 595 -13.89 -8.74 -3.62
C ASP A 595 -15.41 -8.55 -3.56
N ALA A 596 -16.17 -9.58 -3.25
CA ALA A 596 -17.60 -9.54 -2.99
C ALA A 596 -17.99 -10.62 -1.97
N VAL A 597 -19.05 -10.38 -1.17
CA VAL A 597 -19.62 -11.36 -0.25
C VAL A 597 -21.07 -11.63 -0.58
N VAL A 598 -21.48 -12.91 -0.45
CA VAL A 598 -22.87 -13.36 -0.58
C VAL A 598 -23.31 -14.00 0.72
N PHE A 599 -24.20 -13.36 1.47
CA PHE A 599 -24.77 -13.89 2.70
C PHE A 599 -26.05 -14.66 2.45
N TYR A 600 -26.11 -15.89 2.95
CA TYR A 600 -27.30 -16.69 3.03
C TYR A 600 -27.39 -17.32 4.43
N THR A 601 -27.75 -16.49 5.39
CA THR A 601 -27.72 -16.79 6.83
C THR A 601 -29.10 -16.60 7.44
N ARG A 602 -29.36 -17.23 8.61
CA ARG A 602 -30.63 -17.11 9.31
C ARG A 602 -30.44 -17.20 10.83
N LEU A 603 -30.76 -16.12 11.52
CA LEU A 603 -30.81 -16.03 12.99
C LEU A 603 -29.56 -16.59 13.69
N LEU A 604 -28.39 -16.36 13.14
CA LEU A 604 -27.13 -16.82 13.70
C LEU A 604 -26.71 -15.97 14.91
N THR A 605 -26.24 -16.63 15.95
CA THR A 605 -25.57 -16.02 17.09
C THR A 605 -24.11 -16.34 16.97
N LEU A 606 -23.29 -15.39 16.50
CA LEU A 606 -21.85 -15.56 16.30
C LEU A 606 -21.06 -14.95 17.46
N PRO A 607 -19.85 -15.48 17.75
CA PRO A 607 -18.88 -14.83 18.63
C PRO A 607 -18.57 -13.40 18.19
N GLU A 608 -18.23 -12.52 19.13
CA GLU A 608 -17.90 -11.12 18.85
C GLU A 608 -16.75 -10.98 17.85
N ALA A 609 -15.71 -11.83 17.96
CA ALA A 609 -14.57 -11.83 17.04
C ALA A 609 -14.96 -12.17 15.59
N GLN A 610 -15.97 -13.02 15.38
CA GLN A 610 -16.49 -13.33 14.05
C GLN A 610 -17.38 -12.22 13.50
N LEU A 611 -18.20 -11.61 14.34
CA LEU A 611 -19.00 -10.44 13.98
C LEU A 611 -18.10 -9.26 13.59
N ALA A 612 -16.98 -9.05 14.28
CA ALA A 612 -16.01 -8.00 13.96
C ALA A 612 -15.50 -8.13 12.52
N ARG A 613 -15.21 -9.36 12.03
CA ARG A 613 -14.80 -9.58 10.65
C ARG A 613 -15.85 -9.15 9.62
N ILE A 614 -17.13 -9.37 9.95
CA ILE A 614 -18.25 -8.92 9.11
C ILE A 614 -18.35 -7.39 9.16
N TYR A 615 -18.18 -6.77 10.33
CA TYR A 615 -18.19 -5.31 10.47
C TYR A 615 -17.06 -4.66 9.69
N ASP A 616 -15.83 -5.19 9.78
CA ASP A 616 -14.67 -4.73 9.01
C ASP A 616 -14.94 -4.82 7.50
N TYR A 617 -15.60 -5.90 7.06
CA TYR A 617 -15.99 -6.02 5.66
C TYR A 617 -17.02 -4.94 5.25
N LEU A 618 -18.02 -4.64 6.07
CA LEU A 618 -18.99 -3.57 5.80
C LEU A 618 -18.34 -2.19 5.74
N GLU A 619 -17.24 -1.98 6.46
CA GLU A 619 -16.44 -0.75 6.41
C GLU A 619 -15.53 -0.67 5.18
N SER A 620 -15.26 -1.77 4.50
CA SER A 620 -14.37 -1.78 3.34
C SER A 620 -14.93 -1.08 2.10
N GLY A 621 -16.26 -0.90 2.03
CA GLY A 621 -16.97 -0.39 0.85
C GLY A 621 -17.10 -1.41 -0.28
N LYS A 622 -16.73 -2.68 -0.05
CA LYS A 622 -16.86 -3.77 -1.02
C LYS A 622 -18.32 -4.24 -1.13
N PRO A 623 -18.71 -4.88 -2.27
CA PRO A 623 -20.08 -5.31 -2.52
C PRO A 623 -20.64 -6.29 -1.51
N VAL A 624 -21.92 -6.08 -1.11
CA VAL A 624 -22.67 -6.97 -0.21
C VAL A 624 -23.89 -7.49 -0.95
N LEU A 625 -23.96 -8.81 -1.11
CA LEU A 625 -25.11 -9.49 -1.67
C LEU A 625 -25.79 -10.34 -0.58
N ALA A 626 -27.10 -10.39 -0.55
CA ALA A 626 -27.86 -11.10 0.47
C ALA A 626 -29.04 -11.83 -0.12
N ILE A 627 -29.17 -13.09 0.27
CA ILE A 627 -30.22 -14.00 -0.22
C ILE A 627 -31.20 -14.29 0.91
N ARG A 628 -32.47 -14.12 0.65
CA ARG A 628 -33.63 -14.53 1.42
C ARG A 628 -33.53 -14.20 2.92
N THR A 629 -33.24 -15.19 3.75
CA THR A 629 -33.18 -15.10 5.21
C THR A 629 -32.05 -14.23 5.75
N ALA A 630 -31.09 -13.84 4.93
CA ALA A 630 -30.01 -12.95 5.33
C ALA A 630 -30.52 -11.61 5.91
N ASN A 631 -31.74 -11.17 5.53
CA ASN A 631 -32.36 -9.96 6.07
C ASN A 631 -32.78 -10.05 7.55
N HIS A 632 -32.67 -11.24 8.14
CA HIS A 632 -32.71 -11.51 9.59
C HIS A 632 -31.62 -12.53 9.97
N GLY A 633 -30.45 -12.39 9.33
CA GLY A 633 -29.36 -13.36 9.37
C GLY A 633 -28.67 -13.48 10.72
N PHE A 634 -28.64 -12.43 11.53
CA PHE A 634 -27.84 -12.37 12.73
C PHE A 634 -28.63 -11.92 13.96
N ILE A 635 -28.33 -12.54 15.11
CA ILE A 635 -28.73 -12.13 16.46
C ILE A 635 -27.48 -11.58 17.18
N ARG A 636 -27.65 -10.84 18.29
CA ARG A 636 -26.55 -10.17 19.03
C ARG A 636 -25.70 -9.21 18.18
N TRP A 637 -26.27 -8.68 17.13
CA TRP A 637 -25.63 -7.72 16.23
C TRP A 637 -25.50 -6.35 16.89
N ASP A 638 -24.30 -5.78 16.99
CA ASP A 638 -24.05 -4.43 17.56
C ASP A 638 -23.13 -3.57 16.68
N TYR A 639 -23.32 -3.64 15.37
CA TYR A 639 -22.64 -2.76 14.44
C TYR A 639 -23.13 -1.32 14.58
N ARG A 640 -22.21 -0.34 14.61
CA ARG A 640 -22.52 1.07 14.85
C ARG A 640 -21.89 1.94 13.76
N VAL A 641 -22.59 3.02 13.40
CA VAL A 641 -22.12 4.09 12.53
C VAL A 641 -22.57 5.40 13.17
N ASP A 642 -21.68 6.35 13.37
CA ASP A 642 -21.90 7.61 14.09
C ASP A 642 -22.49 7.37 15.50
N GLY A 643 -22.04 6.31 16.18
CA GLY A 643 -22.52 5.88 17.49
C GLY A 643 -23.92 5.24 17.50
N ALA A 644 -24.67 5.29 16.40
CA ALA A 644 -25.99 4.68 16.28
C ALA A 644 -25.89 3.22 15.82
N ARG A 645 -26.61 2.33 16.52
CA ARG A 645 -26.71 0.92 16.12
C ARG A 645 -27.40 0.79 14.77
N ARG A 646 -26.77 0.06 13.84
CA ARG A 646 -27.30 -0.26 12.51
C ARG A 646 -27.67 -1.74 12.43
N ARG A 647 -28.86 -2.06 12.01
CA ARG A 647 -29.36 -3.43 11.86
C ARG A 647 -29.01 -3.93 10.46
N PHE A 648 -28.53 -5.16 10.35
CA PHE A 648 -28.12 -5.73 9.08
C PHE A 648 -29.24 -5.73 8.04
N GLY A 649 -30.40 -6.29 8.35
CA GLY A 649 -31.53 -6.37 7.41
C GLY A 649 -32.13 -5.00 7.08
N GLU A 650 -32.40 -4.15 8.06
CA GLU A 650 -33.10 -2.88 7.84
C GLU A 650 -32.19 -1.80 7.28
N ASP A 651 -31.02 -1.61 7.91
CA ASP A 651 -30.17 -0.46 7.62
C ASP A 651 -29.17 -0.77 6.48
N VAL A 652 -28.55 -1.96 6.48
CA VAL A 652 -27.60 -2.35 5.45
C VAL A 652 -28.31 -2.86 4.20
N LEU A 653 -29.25 -3.82 4.34
CA LEU A 653 -29.91 -4.44 3.20
C LEU A 653 -31.17 -3.68 2.71
N GLY A 654 -31.70 -2.75 3.49
CA GLY A 654 -32.87 -1.95 3.11
C GLY A 654 -34.23 -2.61 3.44
N GLY A 655 -34.24 -3.74 4.13
CA GLY A 655 -35.50 -4.37 4.53
C GLY A 655 -35.28 -5.66 5.34
N ALA A 656 -35.87 -5.75 6.54
CA ALA A 656 -35.82 -6.93 7.39
C ALA A 656 -37.12 -7.74 7.30
N PHE A 657 -37.05 -9.04 7.50
CA PHE A 657 -38.23 -9.91 7.53
C PHE A 657 -39.30 -9.40 8.52
N ARG A 658 -40.51 -9.27 8.05
CA ARG A 658 -41.71 -8.95 8.86
C ARG A 658 -42.67 -10.11 8.94
N LYS A 659 -43.04 -10.67 7.77
CA LYS A 659 -43.90 -11.82 7.63
C LYS A 659 -43.81 -12.44 6.26
N HIS A 660 -44.25 -13.68 6.13
CA HIS A 660 -44.43 -14.33 4.85
C HIS A 660 -45.51 -13.60 4.02
N HIS A 661 -45.29 -13.56 2.71
CA HIS A 661 -46.24 -13.03 1.73
C HIS A 661 -46.56 -14.14 0.73
N GLY A 662 -47.65 -14.83 0.99
CA GLY A 662 -48.02 -16.12 0.46
C GLY A 662 -48.17 -17.13 1.60
N ARG A 663 -48.61 -18.32 1.27
CA ARG A 663 -48.69 -19.43 2.22
C ARG A 663 -47.38 -20.21 2.23
N TRP A 664 -46.68 -20.12 3.34
CA TRP A 664 -45.43 -20.85 3.51
C TRP A 664 -45.57 -22.33 3.14
N SER A 665 -44.64 -22.84 2.38
CA SER A 665 -44.60 -24.23 1.86
C SER A 665 -45.78 -24.67 0.93
N GLN A 666 -46.68 -23.75 0.50
CA GLN A 666 -47.82 -24.02 -0.34
C GLN A 666 -47.87 -23.18 -1.61
N ASP A 667 -47.41 -21.96 -1.56
CA ASP A 667 -47.42 -21.03 -2.68
C ASP A 667 -46.01 -20.94 -3.32
N SER A 668 -45.97 -20.64 -4.58
CA SER A 668 -44.75 -20.24 -5.31
C SER A 668 -44.81 -18.77 -5.68
N THR A 669 -43.71 -18.27 -6.21
CA THR A 669 -43.62 -16.86 -6.63
C THR A 669 -43.06 -16.75 -8.03
N ARG A 670 -43.66 -15.88 -8.86
CA ARG A 670 -43.10 -15.42 -10.11
C ARG A 670 -42.74 -13.94 -9.97
N ALA A 671 -41.50 -13.57 -10.29
CA ALA A 671 -41.05 -12.21 -10.24
C ALA A 671 -41.10 -11.56 -11.61
N ILE A 672 -41.49 -10.29 -11.65
CA ILE A 672 -41.66 -9.47 -12.83
C ILE A 672 -40.82 -8.23 -12.69
N ALA A 673 -40.10 -7.84 -13.75
CA ALA A 673 -39.27 -6.66 -13.76
C ALA A 673 -40.09 -5.39 -13.52
N VAL A 674 -39.56 -4.50 -12.71
CA VAL A 674 -40.10 -3.15 -12.51
C VAL A 674 -39.82 -2.34 -13.78
N SER A 675 -40.89 -1.86 -14.45
CA SER A 675 -40.78 -1.23 -15.77
C SER A 675 -39.81 -0.05 -15.83
N GLU A 676 -39.81 0.75 -14.76
CA GLU A 676 -38.97 1.94 -14.63
C GLU A 676 -37.47 1.61 -14.49
N ASN A 677 -37.16 0.37 -14.11
CA ASN A 677 -35.80 -0.13 -13.89
C ASN A 677 -35.44 -1.33 -14.79
N ALA A 678 -36.21 -1.59 -15.82
CA ALA A 678 -36.05 -2.76 -16.72
C ALA A 678 -34.70 -2.77 -17.44
N ASP A 679 -34.07 -1.61 -17.66
CA ASP A 679 -32.76 -1.47 -18.28
C ASP A 679 -31.59 -1.66 -17.31
N HIS A 680 -31.86 -1.92 -16.01
CA HIS A 680 -30.81 -2.09 -15.03
C HIS A 680 -29.90 -3.27 -15.40
N PRO A 681 -28.55 -3.13 -15.34
CA PRO A 681 -27.63 -4.18 -15.78
C PRO A 681 -27.90 -5.58 -15.18
N ILE A 682 -28.32 -5.62 -13.92
CA ILE A 682 -28.66 -6.89 -13.23
C ILE A 682 -29.81 -7.67 -13.93
N LEU A 683 -30.71 -6.99 -14.60
CA LEU A 683 -31.86 -7.62 -15.29
C LEU A 683 -31.56 -8.05 -16.72
N ARG A 684 -30.37 -7.86 -17.22
CA ARG A 684 -29.99 -8.23 -18.58
C ARG A 684 -30.04 -9.74 -18.80
N GLY A 685 -30.97 -10.21 -19.68
CA GLY A 685 -31.22 -11.63 -19.92
C GLY A 685 -32.00 -12.35 -18.82
N VAL A 686 -32.63 -11.60 -17.88
CA VAL A 686 -33.47 -12.12 -16.80
C VAL A 686 -34.94 -11.87 -17.19
N ASP A 687 -35.62 -12.88 -17.67
CA ASP A 687 -36.97 -12.78 -18.28
C ASP A 687 -38.07 -13.43 -17.44
N ASP A 688 -37.82 -14.61 -16.83
CA ASP A 688 -38.84 -15.39 -16.09
C ASP A 688 -38.27 -15.96 -14.78
N VAL A 689 -38.15 -15.15 -13.75
CA VAL A 689 -37.73 -15.61 -12.44
C VAL A 689 -38.89 -16.26 -11.70
N TRP A 690 -38.81 -17.56 -11.52
CA TRP A 690 -39.79 -18.33 -10.76
C TRP A 690 -39.11 -19.18 -9.69
N GLY A 691 -39.75 -19.30 -8.53
CA GLY A 691 -39.31 -20.18 -7.44
C GLY A 691 -40.49 -20.85 -6.72
N PRO A 692 -40.39 -22.17 -6.34
CA PRO A 692 -41.43 -22.91 -5.65
C PRO A 692 -41.62 -22.51 -4.19
N THR A 693 -41.25 -21.30 -3.81
CA THR A 693 -41.36 -20.75 -2.46
C THR A 693 -42.10 -19.42 -2.43
N ASP A 694 -42.69 -19.08 -1.28
CA ASP A 694 -43.25 -17.78 -1.00
C ASP A 694 -42.12 -16.73 -0.79
N VAL A 695 -42.49 -15.49 -0.64
CA VAL A 695 -41.58 -14.36 -0.44
C VAL A 695 -41.87 -13.64 0.87
N TYR A 696 -41.09 -12.60 1.18
CA TYR A 696 -41.18 -11.85 2.41
C TYR A 696 -41.70 -10.43 2.20
N ARG A 697 -42.57 -10.00 3.09
CA ARG A 697 -42.80 -8.57 3.34
C ARG A 697 -41.69 -8.07 4.24
N THR A 698 -41.00 -7.01 3.83
CA THR A 698 -39.82 -6.45 4.53
C THR A 698 -40.05 -5.07 5.13
N TYR A 699 -41.25 -4.51 4.95
CA TYR A 699 -41.68 -3.21 5.46
C TYR A 699 -43.08 -3.32 6.11
N PRO A 700 -43.54 -2.34 6.92
CA PRO A 700 -44.87 -2.31 7.50
C PRO A 700 -46.00 -2.41 6.47
N GLU A 701 -47.22 -2.80 6.88
CA GLU A 701 -48.36 -3.00 5.95
C GLU A 701 -48.76 -1.71 5.24
N ASP A 702 -48.67 -0.59 5.92
CA ASP A 702 -48.98 0.76 5.44
C ASP A 702 -47.72 1.50 4.89
N GLY A 703 -46.57 0.79 4.79
CA GLY A 703 -45.33 1.35 4.32
C GLY A 703 -44.95 0.89 2.94
N ALA A 704 -43.70 1.24 2.54
CA ALA A 704 -43.09 0.85 1.28
C ALA A 704 -41.62 0.46 1.49
N LEU A 705 -40.98 -0.08 0.46
CA LEU A 705 -39.54 -0.25 0.45
C LEU A 705 -38.86 1.13 0.66
N PRO A 706 -37.79 1.26 1.49
CA PRO A 706 -37.12 2.55 1.69
C PRO A 706 -36.76 3.25 0.38
N GLU A 707 -36.91 4.55 0.33
CA GLU A 707 -36.67 5.39 -0.88
C GLU A 707 -35.23 5.23 -1.41
N ALA A 708 -34.27 4.93 -0.52
CA ALA A 708 -32.87 4.66 -0.90
C ALA A 708 -32.67 3.32 -1.62
N CYS A 709 -33.72 2.49 -1.75
CA CYS A 709 -33.67 1.21 -2.45
C CYS A 709 -34.27 1.35 -3.85
N THR A 710 -33.60 0.82 -4.86
CA THR A 710 -34.11 0.71 -6.24
C THR A 710 -34.68 -0.68 -6.47
N PRO A 711 -36.01 -0.86 -6.51
CA PRO A 711 -36.63 -2.16 -6.74
C PRO A 711 -36.37 -2.62 -8.18
N LEU A 712 -35.93 -3.85 -8.35
CA LEU A 712 -35.66 -4.47 -9.66
C LEU A 712 -36.77 -5.44 -10.07
N LEU A 713 -37.21 -6.28 -9.13
CA LEU A 713 -38.23 -7.29 -9.36
C LEU A 713 -39.40 -7.18 -8.36
N MET A 714 -40.61 -7.34 -8.87
CA MET A 714 -41.84 -7.47 -8.08
C MET A 714 -42.30 -8.94 -8.09
N GLY A 715 -42.36 -9.59 -6.95
CA GLY A 715 -42.80 -10.97 -6.78
C GLY A 715 -44.29 -11.08 -6.60
N GLN A 716 -44.95 -11.76 -7.53
CA GLN A 716 -46.37 -12.11 -7.45
C GLN A 716 -46.51 -13.54 -6.91
N PRO A 717 -47.14 -13.76 -5.72
CA PRO A 717 -47.47 -15.08 -5.26
C PRO A 717 -48.45 -15.77 -6.21
N LEU A 718 -48.24 -17.07 -6.47
CA LEU A 718 -49.11 -17.91 -7.26
C LEU A 718 -50.04 -18.74 -6.37
N THR A 719 -51.08 -19.37 -6.96
CA THR A 719 -52.07 -20.11 -6.21
C THR A 719 -51.66 -21.52 -5.80
N GLY A 720 -50.45 -21.94 -6.20
CA GLY A 720 -49.83 -23.24 -5.93
C GLY A 720 -48.35 -23.24 -6.18
N ARG A 721 -47.74 -24.44 -6.29
CA ARG A 721 -46.26 -24.61 -6.37
C ARG A 721 -45.75 -24.97 -7.77
N ALA A 722 -46.59 -24.96 -8.79
CA ALA A 722 -46.16 -25.18 -10.16
C ALA A 722 -45.93 -23.87 -10.89
N PRO A 723 -44.95 -23.81 -11.83
CA PRO A 723 -44.72 -22.60 -12.64
C PRO A 723 -45.92 -22.21 -13.53
N THR A 724 -46.83 -23.15 -13.76
CA THR A 724 -48.07 -22.94 -14.52
C THR A 724 -49.25 -22.46 -13.68
N ASP A 725 -49.13 -22.36 -12.36
CA ASP A 725 -50.17 -21.87 -11.48
C ASP A 725 -50.44 -20.37 -11.71
N GLY A 726 -51.71 -19.99 -11.67
CA GLY A 726 -52.12 -18.61 -11.87
C GLY A 726 -51.77 -17.69 -10.69
N PRO A 727 -51.74 -16.37 -10.90
CA PRO A 727 -51.46 -15.40 -9.84
C PRO A 727 -52.55 -15.44 -8.76
N ASN A 728 -52.15 -15.31 -7.51
CA ASN A 728 -53.06 -15.20 -6.37
C ASN A 728 -53.63 -13.77 -6.31
N ALA A 729 -54.85 -13.59 -6.86
CA ALA A 729 -55.49 -12.27 -6.93
C ALA A 729 -55.79 -11.61 -5.55
N LYS A 730 -55.59 -12.32 -4.44
CA LYS A 730 -55.79 -11.79 -3.09
C LYS A 730 -54.52 -11.14 -2.54
N LEU A 731 -53.40 -11.30 -3.20
CA LEU A 731 -52.10 -10.80 -2.79
C LEU A 731 -51.54 -9.89 -3.86
N ILE A 732 -51.15 -8.71 -3.48
CA ILE A 732 -50.45 -7.76 -4.38
C ILE A 732 -49.02 -8.19 -4.61
N PRO A 733 -48.38 -7.86 -5.75
CA PRO A 733 -46.95 -8.03 -5.90
C PRO A 733 -46.16 -7.17 -4.89
N LEU A 734 -45.06 -7.69 -4.37
CA LEU A 734 -44.14 -6.96 -3.48
C LEU A 734 -42.72 -6.93 -4.09
N PRO A 735 -41.89 -5.92 -3.79
CA PRO A 735 -40.48 -5.94 -4.14
C PRO A 735 -39.81 -7.20 -3.58
N VAL A 736 -39.14 -7.97 -4.45
CA VAL A 736 -38.44 -9.22 -4.09
C VAL A 736 -36.97 -9.18 -4.42
N ALA A 737 -36.52 -8.23 -5.25
CA ALA A 737 -35.11 -7.95 -5.47
C ALA A 737 -34.93 -6.45 -5.66
N TRP A 738 -33.88 -5.90 -5.04
CA TRP A 738 -33.53 -4.49 -5.14
C TRP A 738 -32.03 -4.24 -4.93
N THR A 739 -31.58 -3.08 -5.34
CA THR A 739 -30.25 -2.56 -5.06
C THR A 739 -30.33 -1.32 -4.17
N ARG A 740 -29.22 -1.03 -3.47
CA ARG A 740 -29.01 0.22 -2.76
C ARG A 740 -27.50 0.48 -2.59
N SER A 741 -27.16 1.66 -2.08
CA SER A 741 -25.84 1.97 -1.56
C SER A 741 -25.85 1.90 -0.03
N TRP A 742 -24.81 1.36 0.56
CA TRP A 742 -24.53 1.39 1.99
C TRP A 742 -23.23 2.11 2.26
N THR A 743 -23.19 2.99 3.26
CA THR A 743 -21.97 3.69 3.69
C THR A 743 -21.81 3.50 5.19
N GLY A 744 -20.69 2.91 5.61
CA GLY A 744 -20.31 2.72 7.01
C GLY A 744 -19.63 3.95 7.60
N GLU A 745 -19.00 3.80 8.75
CA GLU A 745 -18.29 4.87 9.47
C GLU A 745 -17.02 5.33 8.67
N SER A 746 -16.43 4.41 7.92
CA SER A 746 -15.29 4.72 7.01
C SER A 746 -15.61 5.70 5.89
N GLY A 747 -16.89 6.00 5.65
CA GLY A 747 -17.34 6.84 4.53
C GLY A 747 -17.28 6.17 3.15
N ARG A 748 -16.84 4.91 3.05
CA ARG A 748 -16.79 4.16 1.79
C ARG A 748 -18.15 3.58 1.46
N ALA A 749 -18.63 3.81 0.23
CA ALA A 749 -19.92 3.34 -0.24
C ALA A 749 -19.81 1.94 -0.86
N ALA A 750 -20.56 0.99 -0.35
CA ALA A 750 -20.71 -0.36 -0.90
C ALA A 750 -21.96 -0.45 -1.79
N ARG A 751 -21.87 -1.21 -2.88
CA ARG A 751 -23.05 -1.64 -3.65
C ARG A 751 -23.71 -2.82 -2.95
N VAL A 752 -24.99 -2.71 -2.68
CA VAL A 752 -25.76 -3.74 -2.00
C VAL A 752 -26.86 -4.26 -2.90
N PHE A 753 -26.95 -5.59 -3.04
CA PHE A 753 -28.05 -6.29 -3.67
C PHE A 753 -28.72 -7.22 -2.66
N HIS A 754 -30.05 -7.22 -2.62
CA HIS A 754 -30.81 -8.16 -1.81
C HIS A 754 -31.98 -8.75 -2.60
N THR A 755 -32.22 -10.06 -2.38
CA THR A 755 -33.42 -10.76 -2.87
C THR A 755 -34.10 -11.53 -1.73
N THR A 756 -35.45 -11.47 -1.68
CA THR A 756 -36.25 -12.29 -0.75
C THR A 756 -36.66 -13.65 -1.36
N MET A 757 -36.33 -13.89 -2.63
CA MET A 757 -36.31 -15.20 -3.28
C MET A 757 -34.95 -15.86 -3.06
N GLY A 758 -34.80 -17.14 -3.37
CA GLY A 758 -33.54 -17.83 -3.39
C GLY A 758 -33.43 -18.97 -2.40
N SER A 759 -34.52 -19.76 -2.14
CA SER A 759 -34.33 -21.09 -1.56
C SER A 759 -33.47 -21.94 -2.49
N ALA A 760 -32.87 -23.02 -2.01
CA ALA A 760 -32.04 -23.87 -2.86
C ALA A 760 -32.81 -24.31 -4.12
N ARG A 761 -34.10 -24.62 -4.00
CA ARG A 761 -34.94 -24.98 -5.12
C ARG A 761 -35.29 -23.82 -6.07
N ASP A 762 -35.24 -22.59 -5.64
CA ASP A 762 -35.47 -21.45 -6.54
C ASP A 762 -34.28 -21.32 -7.52
N PHE A 763 -33.09 -21.84 -7.20
CA PHE A 763 -31.92 -21.88 -8.09
C PHE A 763 -31.97 -23.00 -9.12
N GLU A 764 -33.05 -23.88 -9.15
CA GLU A 764 -33.35 -24.70 -10.29
C GLU A 764 -33.75 -23.83 -11.52
N CYS A 765 -34.27 -22.62 -11.29
CA CYS A 765 -34.56 -21.60 -12.29
C CYS A 765 -33.26 -20.96 -12.82
N GLU A 766 -33.09 -21.00 -14.16
CA GLU A 766 -31.92 -20.39 -14.84
C GLU A 766 -31.82 -18.90 -14.54
N ASP A 767 -32.94 -18.16 -14.70
CA ASP A 767 -32.96 -16.73 -14.53
C ASP A 767 -32.70 -16.28 -13.06
N MET A 768 -32.98 -17.16 -12.09
CA MET A 768 -32.58 -16.89 -10.70
C MET A 768 -31.06 -16.98 -10.51
N ARG A 769 -30.37 -17.92 -11.17
CA ARG A 769 -28.92 -18.01 -11.16
C ARG A 769 -28.29 -16.85 -11.92
N ARG A 770 -28.88 -16.48 -13.08
CA ARG A 770 -28.45 -15.31 -13.87
C ARG A 770 -28.58 -14.01 -13.10
N LEU A 771 -29.70 -13.81 -12.42
CA LEU A 771 -29.93 -12.65 -11.54
C LEU A 771 -28.81 -12.49 -10.51
N LEU A 772 -28.41 -13.58 -9.86
CA LEU A 772 -27.35 -13.54 -8.83
C LEU A 772 -25.97 -13.29 -9.46
N LEU A 773 -25.64 -13.96 -10.58
CA LEU A 773 -24.38 -13.71 -11.30
C LEU A 773 -24.26 -12.25 -11.74
N ASN A 774 -25.33 -11.72 -12.36
CA ASN A 774 -25.37 -10.33 -12.78
C ASN A 774 -25.23 -9.36 -11.59
N ALA A 775 -25.83 -9.69 -10.45
CA ALA A 775 -25.70 -8.89 -9.22
C ALA A 775 -24.27 -8.90 -8.68
N ILE A 776 -23.55 -10.03 -8.73
CA ILE A 776 -22.13 -10.11 -8.36
C ILE A 776 -21.29 -9.26 -9.33
N LEU A 777 -21.46 -9.41 -10.64
CA LEU A 777 -20.73 -8.63 -11.64
C LEU A 777 -21.01 -7.11 -11.50
N TRP A 778 -22.28 -6.75 -11.29
CA TRP A 778 -22.66 -5.37 -11.02
C TRP A 778 -22.00 -4.84 -9.73
N GLY A 779 -22.03 -5.63 -8.67
CA GLY A 779 -21.36 -5.31 -7.41
C GLY A 779 -19.87 -4.97 -7.63
N LEU A 780 -19.19 -5.81 -8.38
CA LEU A 780 -17.76 -5.68 -8.71
C LEU A 780 -17.44 -4.54 -9.70
N GLY A 781 -18.44 -3.78 -10.19
CA GLY A 781 -18.24 -2.73 -11.20
C GLY A 781 -17.95 -3.27 -12.59
N ARG A 782 -18.35 -4.52 -12.88
CA ARG A 782 -18.12 -5.22 -14.14
C ARG A 782 -19.39 -5.29 -15.00
N GLU A 783 -20.15 -4.22 -15.09
CA GLU A 783 -21.41 -4.15 -15.85
C GLU A 783 -21.23 -4.42 -17.35
N ASN A 784 -20.04 -4.18 -17.87
CA ASN A 784 -19.71 -4.47 -19.27
C ASN A 784 -19.60 -5.98 -19.56
N ASP A 785 -19.34 -6.79 -18.55
CA ASP A 785 -19.25 -8.24 -18.65
C ASP A 785 -20.62 -8.91 -18.57
N ILE A 786 -21.66 -8.18 -18.14
CA ILE A 786 -23.03 -8.68 -18.07
C ILE A 786 -23.63 -8.75 -19.47
N ARG A 787 -23.82 -9.95 -19.99
CA ARG A 787 -24.47 -10.24 -21.26
C ARG A 787 -25.70 -11.09 -21.04
N ALA A 788 -26.71 -10.96 -21.92
CA ALA A 788 -27.95 -11.74 -21.84
C ALA A 788 -27.74 -13.26 -22.04
N ASP A 789 -26.66 -13.63 -22.70
CA ASP A 789 -26.30 -14.99 -23.06
C ASP A 789 -25.24 -15.64 -22.16
N LEU A 790 -25.00 -15.08 -20.97
CA LEU A 790 -24.06 -15.70 -20.01
C LEU A 790 -24.53 -17.13 -19.68
N ASP A 791 -23.65 -18.09 -19.78
CA ASP A 791 -23.91 -19.48 -19.43
C ASP A 791 -23.98 -19.65 -17.89
N VAL A 792 -25.18 -19.92 -17.39
CA VAL A 792 -25.45 -20.18 -15.97
C VAL A 792 -25.97 -21.59 -15.71
N ASP A 793 -25.80 -22.49 -16.67
CA ASP A 793 -26.10 -23.90 -16.48
C ASP A 793 -25.28 -24.47 -15.33
N VAL A 794 -25.97 -25.28 -14.51
CA VAL A 794 -25.33 -25.87 -13.31
C VAL A 794 -24.19 -26.80 -13.73
N VAL A 795 -23.09 -26.71 -13.06
CA VAL A 795 -21.97 -27.63 -13.22
C VAL A 795 -22.13 -28.80 -12.24
N GLY A 796 -22.28 -30.00 -12.80
CA GLY A 796 -22.54 -31.22 -12.05
C GLY A 796 -24.01 -31.46 -11.78
N GLU A 797 -24.34 -32.39 -10.89
CA GLU A 797 -25.69 -32.70 -10.48
C GLU A 797 -26.20 -31.78 -9.39
N TYR A 798 -27.41 -31.26 -9.56
CA TYR A 798 -28.07 -30.41 -8.57
C TYR A 798 -29.50 -30.88 -8.32
N ALA A 799 -29.73 -31.50 -7.19
CA ALA A 799 -31.02 -32.00 -6.76
C ALA A 799 -31.30 -31.58 -5.30
N PRO A 800 -31.61 -30.27 -5.11
CA PRO A 800 -31.70 -29.73 -3.76
C PRO A 800 -32.93 -30.23 -3.01
N ARG A 801 -32.76 -30.43 -1.72
CA ARG A 801 -33.86 -30.78 -0.80
C ARG A 801 -34.87 -29.63 -0.69
N SER A 802 -36.10 -29.98 -0.34
CA SER A 802 -37.12 -28.97 -0.09
C SER A 802 -36.83 -28.20 1.20
N SER A 803 -37.29 -26.96 1.24
CA SER A 803 -37.25 -26.10 2.43
C SER A 803 -38.12 -26.67 3.56
N GLY A 804 -37.78 -26.31 4.80
CA GLY A 804 -38.56 -26.64 5.98
C GLY A 804 -37.75 -27.28 7.09
N PHE A 805 -38.46 -27.58 8.23
CA PHE A 805 -37.87 -28.02 9.50
C PHE A 805 -38.15 -29.50 9.82
N ASP A 806 -38.81 -30.24 8.94
CA ASP A 806 -38.99 -31.68 9.08
C ASP A 806 -37.75 -32.42 8.56
N TYR A 807 -36.65 -32.24 9.32
CA TYR A 807 -35.30 -32.65 8.92
C TYR A 807 -35.19 -34.16 8.67
N GLU A 808 -35.88 -34.97 9.46
CA GLU A 808 -35.88 -36.41 9.31
C GLU A 808 -36.52 -36.80 7.95
N ARG A 809 -37.71 -36.31 7.64
CA ARG A 809 -38.44 -36.59 6.37
C ARG A 809 -37.66 -36.04 5.18
N LEU A 810 -36.92 -34.95 5.34
CA LEU A 810 -36.15 -34.31 4.29
C LEU A 810 -34.73 -34.88 4.13
N ASP A 811 -34.35 -35.89 4.93
CA ASP A 811 -32.97 -36.43 5.04
C ASP A 811 -31.92 -35.34 5.23
N VAL A 812 -32.25 -34.34 6.07
CA VAL A 812 -31.34 -33.23 6.42
C VAL A 812 -30.68 -33.56 7.73
N ARG A 813 -29.33 -33.53 7.73
CA ARG A 813 -28.50 -33.87 8.90
C ARG A 813 -27.11 -33.24 8.77
N PRO A 814 -26.37 -33.08 9.87
CA PRO A 814 -24.99 -32.64 9.83
C PRO A 814 -24.11 -33.54 8.95
N ARG A 815 -23.31 -32.89 8.05
CA ARG A 815 -22.38 -33.57 7.14
C ARG A 815 -21.08 -32.73 7.02
N PRO A 816 -19.93 -33.35 6.72
CA PRO A 816 -18.71 -32.57 6.47
C PRO A 816 -18.91 -31.63 5.24
N PRO A 817 -18.24 -30.47 5.20
CA PRO A 817 -18.34 -29.54 4.06
C PRO A 817 -18.13 -30.19 2.71
N GLU A 818 -17.21 -31.12 2.58
CA GLU A 818 -16.93 -31.84 1.34
C GLU A 818 -18.13 -32.66 0.77
N ALA A 819 -19.09 -33.01 1.60
CA ALA A 819 -20.34 -33.66 1.15
C ALA A 819 -21.27 -32.73 0.35
N PHE A 820 -20.97 -31.43 0.31
CA PHE A 820 -21.72 -30.41 -0.43
C PHE A 820 -20.97 -29.87 -1.65
N ARG A 821 -19.78 -30.44 -1.96
CA ARG A 821 -18.93 -30.01 -3.08
C ARG A 821 -19.62 -30.25 -4.47
#